data_0cf8902c5be316d50d37b31aec977ccb
#
_entry.id   0cf8902c5be316d50d37b31aec977ccb
#
_cell.length_a   1.000
_cell.length_b   1.000
_cell.length_c   1.000
_cell.angle_alpha   90.00
_cell.angle_beta   90.00
_cell.angle_gamma   90.00
#
_symmetry.space_group_name_H-M   'P 1'
#
loop_
_entity.id
_entity.type
_entity.pdbx_description
1 polymer ?
#
loop_
_entity_poly.entity_id
_entity_poly.type
_entity_poly.pdbx_seq_one_letter_code
_entity_poly.pdbx_strand_id
1 'polypeptide(L)'
;MTYDKEIFVKDYFDIHRYYSDIYGLSRTIILMQVGSFHECYSTDSEGLNLMNIASNLDVICTKKNGKEPVSKGNPRMLGFPTHVTDNFIEKLCNLNFTVVKIDQTTEPPKPKREVVGIFSPATLVEKINSPTKFIVSIVIDKVKNNNLCIGLSSYDLSTGSGSFYEAYSKSNDLMLALDDANRYLETCPPKEIILYSLLDENEKVNNMSLTNILDYLNLNRDIIFDYNFKKNNNKIAYQKLLFEKIFTNTKNIFESLNLHLYNWARFSLTNLFDYVEQHQSNLITKLKLPLEFNNKQYLYLGNNCIDQLNILNKNSNEKSLFQIINNTKTLLGKRFLIETLAKPLIDDTILNERYSQINNIISNNYCTSLSNLLEDISDIEKIVRRLELCNIHPSELHLLYLSFYQINNLFIFCQKNNIFNLDDKYNVNNFLDYITDTFHLEIISNLNFNNFTEFDSNIFKANKHTEIDILVEELNSSSNFLDNLVNKLSSFVNDKKIFIKKDSNESNMITLKFNDRDGHYLYITNRRCEILKKNLQNVKEIEVGKHKINISEFEFVELPKSSYTKINCKKIKEISNELVVQKSKLAKKIKEKFKLEIIFMLDQFSNIFVYWAKKIGYIDFINSGAIASIKNHYSKPLINRIENSYFNCTNLRHPIVENISTNSEYKPHSLELGGDNELCGILLYGINSSGKSTLMKSIGLNIILAQIGYFVAADNFIFSPYYSLFTRISGNDNIYRGQSSFMVEMIELTSILKRYNSNTIVLADEVCRGTEEKSANIIVAYMLETLSLNKTTFITATHLHKLTCLPTIKNITNIKSKHLKVTYDTANDNLIYDRELADGQGETFYGLTVAKYLMKDSKFNDITLRILNEYNSYNEPKQSKYNSSNYLIDCKICKSKNNLETHHIEFQKDFNLDSIHKNKLHYQKDANYNLVTLCRSCHDDVDRNKIKINGWTETINGIELDYNIKTQSSKTSKYSDELVNYIKLLKDDNIDVKFARIKIKEKLNKKISTKSILNLWA
;
A
#
# COMPACT_ATOMS: atom_id res chain seq x y z
N MET A 1 -53.68 12.48 -10.31
CA MET A 1 -52.92 13.70 -9.87
C MET A 1 -51.48 13.53 -10.33
N THR A 2 -51.07 14.27 -11.31
CA THR A 2 -49.67 14.32 -11.79
C THR A 2 -48.87 15.01 -10.71
N TYR A 3 -48.00 14.26 -10.04
CA TYR A 3 -46.95 14.82 -9.20
C TYR A 3 -46.17 15.82 -10.04
N ASP A 4 -45.97 17.01 -9.50
CA ASP A 4 -45.21 18.06 -10.17
C ASP A 4 -43.73 17.58 -10.24
N LYS A 5 -43.34 17.03 -11.38
CA LYS A 5 -42.01 16.40 -11.54
C LYS A 5 -40.89 17.44 -11.46
N GLU A 6 -41.18 18.73 -11.65
CA GLU A 6 -40.20 19.79 -11.45
C GLU A 6 -39.82 19.96 -9.97
N ILE A 7 -40.81 19.91 -9.07
CA ILE A 7 -40.55 20.00 -7.62
C ILE A 7 -39.68 18.82 -7.17
N PHE A 8 -39.98 17.61 -7.66
CA PHE A 8 -39.21 16.41 -7.32
C PHE A 8 -37.73 16.50 -7.75
N VAL A 9 -37.48 16.93 -9.00
CA VAL A 9 -36.11 17.06 -9.51
C VAL A 9 -35.37 18.21 -8.82
N LYS A 10 -36.06 19.27 -8.42
CA LYS A 10 -35.46 20.37 -7.66
C LYS A 10 -35.01 19.91 -6.28
N ASP A 11 -35.81 19.14 -5.56
CA ASP A 11 -35.44 18.55 -4.27
C ASP A 11 -34.23 17.60 -4.40
N TYR A 12 -34.15 16.81 -5.50
CA TYR A 12 -33.05 15.94 -5.79
C TYR A 12 -31.71 16.71 -5.86
N PHE A 13 -31.64 17.81 -6.61
CA PHE A 13 -30.40 18.58 -6.79
C PHE A 13 -29.99 19.32 -5.50
N ASP A 14 -30.95 19.73 -4.68
CA ASP A 14 -30.64 20.33 -3.38
C ASP A 14 -30.06 19.30 -2.40
N ILE A 15 -30.60 18.07 -2.37
CA ILE A 15 -30.06 16.94 -1.63
C ILE A 15 -28.68 16.57 -2.14
N HIS A 16 -28.51 16.50 -3.46
CA HIS A 16 -27.22 16.19 -4.08
C HIS A 16 -26.16 17.23 -3.70
N ARG A 17 -26.50 18.53 -3.72
CA ARG A 17 -25.58 19.61 -3.33
C ARG A 17 -25.17 19.45 -1.87
N TYR A 18 -26.14 19.25 -0.96
CA TYR A 18 -25.88 19.05 0.47
C TYR A 18 -24.89 17.92 0.73
N TYR A 19 -25.09 16.74 0.14
CA TYR A 19 -24.17 15.62 0.33
C TYR A 19 -22.86 15.78 -0.45
N SER A 20 -22.88 16.49 -1.57
CA SER A 20 -21.67 16.80 -2.31
C SER A 20 -20.74 17.76 -1.58
N ASP A 21 -21.27 18.66 -0.78
CA ASP A 21 -20.50 19.56 0.11
C ASP A 21 -19.80 18.75 1.24
N ILE A 22 -20.36 17.61 1.62
CA ILE A 22 -19.80 16.73 2.67
C ILE A 22 -18.77 15.74 2.08
N TYR A 23 -19.12 15.06 1.00
CA TYR A 23 -18.33 13.93 0.47
C TYR A 23 -17.54 14.25 -0.81
N GLY A 24 -17.69 15.44 -1.36
CA GLY A 24 -17.07 15.89 -2.58
C GLY A 24 -17.94 15.74 -3.83
N LEU A 25 -17.98 16.80 -4.65
CA LEU A 25 -18.85 16.88 -5.83
C LEU A 25 -18.59 15.77 -6.86
N SER A 26 -17.33 15.36 -7.04
CA SER A 26 -16.94 14.32 -8.01
C SER A 26 -17.23 12.89 -7.56
N ARG A 27 -17.64 12.68 -6.31
CA ARG A 27 -17.76 11.35 -5.69
C ARG A 27 -19.15 11.01 -5.20
N THR A 28 -20.09 11.95 -5.13
CA THR A 28 -21.40 11.78 -4.48
C THR A 28 -22.48 11.42 -5.49
N ILE A 29 -23.14 10.29 -5.32
CA ILE A 29 -24.28 9.83 -6.09
C ILE A 29 -25.50 9.69 -5.19
N ILE A 30 -26.63 10.28 -5.59
CA ILE A 30 -27.91 10.09 -4.91
C ILE A 30 -28.72 9.07 -5.71
N LEU A 31 -29.12 7.98 -5.07
CA LEU A 31 -30.07 7.01 -5.60
C LEU A 31 -31.42 7.20 -4.91
N MET A 32 -32.37 7.78 -5.62
CA MET A 32 -33.71 8.10 -5.07
C MET A 32 -34.77 7.14 -5.62
N GLN A 33 -35.50 6.50 -4.74
CA GLN A 33 -36.56 5.59 -5.14
C GLN A 33 -37.72 6.33 -5.77
N VAL A 34 -38.12 5.86 -6.99
CA VAL A 34 -39.28 6.31 -7.76
C VAL A 34 -40.04 5.09 -8.21
N GLY A 35 -41.08 4.73 -7.47
CA GLY A 35 -41.83 3.50 -7.71
C GLY A 35 -40.96 2.25 -7.51
N SER A 36 -40.79 1.44 -8.54
CA SER A 36 -39.95 0.22 -8.52
C SER A 36 -38.50 0.43 -8.94
N PHE A 37 -38.07 1.68 -9.11
CA PHE A 37 -36.69 2.02 -9.52
C PHE A 37 -36.00 2.93 -8.51
N HIS A 38 -34.66 2.80 -8.40
CA HIS A 38 -33.82 3.84 -7.86
C HIS A 38 -33.21 4.61 -9.02
N GLU A 39 -33.35 5.91 -9.01
CA GLU A 39 -32.96 6.78 -10.11
C GLU A 39 -31.97 7.84 -9.62
N CYS A 40 -31.02 8.22 -10.49
CA CYS A 40 -30.14 9.37 -10.29
C CYS A 40 -30.22 10.30 -11.52
N TYR A 41 -29.99 11.59 -11.28
CA TYR A 41 -30.19 12.63 -12.28
C TYR A 41 -28.98 13.54 -12.41
N SER A 42 -28.77 14.06 -13.63
CA SER A 42 -27.77 15.12 -13.87
C SER A 42 -28.18 16.07 -14.99
N THR A 43 -27.63 17.27 -14.93
CA THR A 43 -27.70 18.25 -16.01
C THR A 43 -26.29 18.56 -16.48
N ASP A 44 -26.14 19.49 -17.44
CA ASP A 44 -24.80 19.95 -17.88
C ASP A 44 -24.09 20.80 -16.82
N SER A 45 -24.82 21.36 -15.84
CA SER A 45 -24.32 22.25 -14.80
C SER A 45 -24.39 21.67 -13.38
N GLU A 46 -25.23 20.66 -13.15
CA GLU A 46 -25.44 20.06 -11.81
C GLU A 46 -25.46 18.54 -11.88
N GLY A 47 -24.91 17.90 -10.86
CA GLY A 47 -24.78 16.45 -10.77
C GLY A 47 -23.53 15.91 -11.45
N LEU A 48 -23.34 14.60 -11.39
CA LEU A 48 -22.20 13.90 -11.96
C LEU A 48 -22.35 13.66 -13.47
N ASN A 49 -21.27 13.37 -14.15
CA ASN A 49 -21.31 12.93 -15.55
C ASN A 49 -21.88 11.50 -15.64
N LEU A 50 -23.23 11.40 -15.70
CA LEU A 50 -23.92 10.11 -15.77
C LEU A 50 -23.63 9.31 -17.06
N MET A 51 -23.17 9.94 -18.13
CA MET A 51 -22.79 9.25 -19.37
C MET A 51 -21.56 8.35 -19.12
N ASN A 52 -20.56 8.89 -18.44
CA ASN A 52 -19.35 8.14 -18.08
C ASN A 52 -19.66 7.03 -17.07
N ILE A 53 -20.50 7.30 -16.07
CA ILE A 53 -20.92 6.31 -15.07
C ILE A 53 -21.72 5.19 -15.75
N ALA A 54 -22.64 5.52 -16.64
CA ALA A 54 -23.44 4.55 -17.38
C ALA A 54 -22.57 3.60 -18.23
N SER A 55 -21.52 4.15 -18.88
CA SER A 55 -20.54 3.36 -19.65
C SER A 55 -19.79 2.37 -18.75
N ASN A 56 -19.36 2.80 -17.56
CA ASN A 56 -18.62 1.96 -16.61
C ASN A 56 -19.49 0.87 -15.97
N LEU A 57 -20.80 1.10 -15.91
CA LEU A 57 -21.77 0.16 -15.32
C LEU A 57 -22.47 -0.74 -16.36
N ASP A 58 -22.21 -0.51 -17.64
CA ASP A 58 -22.88 -1.23 -18.75
C ASP A 58 -24.40 -1.04 -18.76
N VAL A 59 -24.85 0.20 -18.52
CA VAL A 59 -26.25 0.58 -18.47
C VAL A 59 -26.53 1.78 -19.37
N ILE A 60 -27.79 2.00 -19.72
CA ILE A 60 -28.19 3.08 -20.62
C ILE A 60 -28.54 4.34 -19.83
N CYS A 61 -27.90 5.44 -20.11
CA CYS A 61 -28.29 6.77 -19.65
C CYS A 61 -29.32 7.38 -20.62
N THR A 62 -30.48 7.76 -20.11
CA THR A 62 -31.59 8.28 -20.90
C THR A 62 -31.98 9.69 -20.48
N LYS A 63 -32.92 10.29 -21.21
CA LYS A 63 -33.65 11.51 -20.83
C LYS A 63 -35.12 11.20 -20.81
N LYS A 64 -35.89 11.89 -19.98
CA LYS A 64 -37.36 11.74 -19.94
C LYS A 64 -38.00 12.05 -21.30
N ASN A 65 -37.56 13.14 -21.96
CA ASN A 65 -37.90 13.45 -23.33
C ASN A 65 -36.63 13.50 -24.17
N GLY A 66 -36.46 12.51 -25.05
CA GLY A 66 -35.28 12.41 -25.90
C GLY A 66 -35.10 13.55 -26.89
N LYS A 67 -36.17 14.23 -27.26
CA LYS A 67 -36.18 15.33 -28.24
C LYS A 67 -35.84 16.71 -27.67
N GLU A 68 -35.99 16.88 -26.35
CA GLU A 68 -35.70 18.16 -25.68
C GLU A 68 -34.28 18.26 -25.17
N PRO A 69 -33.72 19.45 -25.07
CA PRO A 69 -32.40 19.66 -24.49
C PRO A 69 -32.38 19.27 -23.00
N VAL A 70 -31.18 19.03 -22.48
CA VAL A 70 -30.97 18.74 -21.06
C VAL A 70 -31.25 19.98 -20.23
N SER A 71 -32.12 19.87 -19.25
CA SER A 71 -32.49 20.93 -18.31
C SER A 71 -32.94 20.35 -16.98
N LYS A 72 -33.18 21.19 -15.96
CA LYS A 72 -33.73 20.70 -14.68
C LYS A 72 -35.08 20.02 -14.82
N GLY A 73 -35.90 20.41 -15.82
CA GLY A 73 -37.18 19.73 -16.13
C GLY A 73 -37.02 18.44 -16.97
N ASN A 74 -35.92 18.31 -17.68
CA ASN A 74 -35.57 17.16 -18.52
C ASN A 74 -34.13 16.70 -18.30
N PRO A 75 -33.75 16.25 -17.08
CA PRO A 75 -32.39 15.84 -16.78
C PRO A 75 -32.01 14.52 -17.47
N ARG A 76 -30.71 14.27 -17.59
CA ARG A 76 -30.21 12.91 -17.84
C ARG A 76 -30.56 12.04 -16.64
N MET A 77 -30.92 10.81 -16.90
CA MET A 77 -31.40 9.86 -15.91
C MET A 77 -30.71 8.50 -16.09
N LEU A 78 -30.33 7.92 -14.99
CA LEU A 78 -29.86 6.56 -14.87
C LEU A 78 -30.66 5.90 -13.77
N GLY A 79 -31.22 4.70 -14.00
CA GLY A 79 -32.03 4.04 -12.99
C GLY A 79 -31.87 2.53 -12.96
N PHE A 80 -32.04 1.96 -11.79
CA PHE A 80 -31.94 0.54 -11.50
C PHE A 80 -33.23 0.04 -10.84
N PRO A 81 -33.74 -1.14 -11.20
CA PRO A 81 -34.83 -1.76 -10.46
C PRO A 81 -34.44 -1.95 -8.97
N THR A 82 -35.39 -1.73 -8.05
CA THR A 82 -35.13 -1.79 -6.60
C THR A 82 -34.49 -3.10 -6.13
N HIS A 83 -34.88 -4.24 -6.74
CA HIS A 83 -34.38 -5.58 -6.39
C HIS A 83 -32.91 -5.84 -6.81
N VAL A 84 -32.31 -5.03 -7.69
CA VAL A 84 -30.90 -5.15 -8.11
C VAL A 84 -30.04 -3.97 -7.67
N THR A 85 -30.62 -2.99 -6.99
CA THR A 85 -29.92 -1.74 -6.62
C THR A 85 -28.67 -2.00 -5.78
N ASP A 86 -28.70 -2.97 -4.87
CA ASP A 86 -27.55 -3.24 -3.99
C ASP A 86 -26.32 -3.73 -4.78
N ASN A 87 -26.51 -4.47 -5.89
CA ASN A 87 -25.43 -4.84 -6.80
C ASN A 87 -24.81 -3.61 -7.51
N PHE A 88 -25.64 -2.61 -7.83
CA PHE A 88 -25.16 -1.37 -8.45
C PHE A 88 -24.48 -0.45 -7.43
N ILE A 89 -24.96 -0.42 -6.18
CA ILE A 89 -24.27 0.28 -5.08
C ILE A 89 -22.86 -0.30 -4.91
N GLU A 90 -22.73 -1.63 -4.93
CA GLU A 90 -21.41 -2.31 -4.86
C GLU A 90 -20.48 -1.87 -6.00
N LYS A 91 -20.98 -1.87 -7.25
CA LYS A 91 -20.20 -1.41 -8.41
C LYS A 91 -19.80 0.05 -8.31
N LEU A 92 -20.70 0.93 -7.88
CA LEU A 92 -20.44 2.35 -7.68
C LEU A 92 -19.41 2.61 -6.59
N CYS A 93 -19.53 1.93 -5.45
CA CYS A 93 -18.53 2.04 -4.38
C CYS A 93 -17.16 1.51 -4.82
N ASN A 94 -17.08 0.47 -5.65
CA ASN A 94 -15.83 -0.02 -6.23
C ASN A 94 -15.19 0.98 -7.21
N LEU A 95 -16.00 1.85 -7.82
CA LEU A 95 -15.53 3.01 -8.60
C LEU A 95 -15.21 4.24 -7.73
N ASN A 96 -15.12 4.09 -6.41
CA ASN A 96 -14.84 5.12 -5.41
C ASN A 96 -15.93 6.21 -5.26
N PHE A 97 -17.20 5.89 -5.59
CA PHE A 97 -18.32 6.77 -5.30
C PHE A 97 -18.88 6.53 -3.89
N THR A 98 -19.37 7.60 -3.27
CA THR A 98 -20.23 7.56 -2.09
C THR A 98 -21.68 7.64 -2.54
N VAL A 99 -22.47 6.63 -2.20
CA VAL A 99 -23.86 6.47 -2.65
C VAL A 99 -24.81 6.76 -1.51
N VAL A 100 -25.68 7.74 -1.67
CA VAL A 100 -26.74 8.06 -0.71
C VAL A 100 -28.03 7.43 -1.22
N LYS A 101 -28.55 6.42 -0.53
CA LYS A 101 -29.77 5.69 -0.87
C LYS A 101 -30.96 6.31 -0.14
N ILE A 102 -31.98 6.68 -0.90
CA ILE A 102 -33.22 7.30 -0.43
C ILE A 102 -34.40 6.42 -0.83
N ASP A 103 -35.06 5.83 0.14
CA ASP A 103 -36.21 4.96 -0.11
C ASP A 103 -37.55 5.65 0.22
N GLN A 104 -38.62 5.12 -0.38
CA GLN A 104 -39.98 5.49 -0.06
C GLN A 104 -40.42 4.74 1.21
N THR A 105 -40.71 5.47 2.29
CA THR A 105 -41.04 4.90 3.60
C THR A 105 -42.55 4.78 3.84
N THR A 106 -43.38 5.40 3.01
CA THR A 106 -44.86 5.33 3.07
C THR A 106 -45.44 4.97 1.70
N GLU A 107 -46.66 4.42 1.72
CA GLU A 107 -47.37 3.99 0.48
C GLU A 107 -47.89 5.19 -0.37
N PRO A 108 -48.03 5.00 -1.71
CA PRO A 108 -48.68 5.97 -2.60
C PRO A 108 -50.06 6.42 -2.07
N PRO A 109 -50.56 7.64 -2.39
CA PRO A 109 -50.16 8.48 -3.53
C PRO A 109 -49.11 9.52 -3.25
N LYS A 110 -48.68 9.78 -2.02
CA LYS A 110 -47.65 10.74 -1.62
C LYS A 110 -46.63 10.09 -0.70
N PRO A 111 -45.73 9.25 -1.23
CA PRO A 111 -44.76 8.55 -0.40
C PRO A 111 -43.78 9.55 0.19
N LYS A 112 -43.55 9.42 1.51
CA LYS A 112 -42.46 10.10 2.21
C LYS A 112 -41.14 9.40 1.85
N ARG A 113 -40.08 10.17 1.66
CA ARG A 113 -38.75 9.67 1.32
C ARG A 113 -37.80 9.97 2.44
N GLU A 114 -36.97 9.00 2.77
CA GLU A 114 -35.98 9.12 3.84
C GLU A 114 -34.66 8.50 3.39
N VAL A 115 -33.53 9.04 3.85
CA VAL A 115 -32.22 8.45 3.64
C VAL A 115 -32.12 7.18 4.47
N VAL A 116 -32.02 6.04 3.80
CA VAL A 116 -31.96 4.72 4.45
C VAL A 116 -30.52 4.32 4.76
N GLY A 117 -29.56 4.83 4.00
CA GLY A 117 -28.14 4.58 4.23
C GLY A 117 -27.25 5.34 3.28
N ILE A 118 -26.03 5.56 3.74
CA ILE A 118 -24.95 6.12 2.94
C ILE A 118 -23.89 5.03 2.81
N PHE A 119 -23.50 4.72 1.60
CA PHE A 119 -22.57 3.65 1.26
C PHE A 119 -21.32 4.25 0.64
N SER A 120 -20.17 4.01 1.25
CA SER A 120 -18.88 4.41 0.72
C SER A 120 -17.99 3.19 0.48
N PRO A 121 -16.84 3.34 -0.19
CA PRO A 121 -15.93 2.21 -0.47
C PRO A 121 -15.54 1.38 0.73
N ALA A 122 -15.42 1.98 1.93
CA ALA A 122 -15.04 1.28 3.16
C ALA A 122 -16.25 0.92 4.05
N THR A 123 -17.40 1.62 3.94
CA THR A 123 -18.59 1.33 4.75
C THR A 123 -19.51 0.28 4.11
N LEU A 124 -19.22 -0.12 2.88
CA LEU A 124 -19.95 -1.20 2.22
C LEU A 124 -19.46 -2.56 2.73
N VAL A 125 -20.32 -3.27 3.46
CA VAL A 125 -20.08 -4.66 3.87
C VAL A 125 -20.46 -5.57 2.72
N GLU A 126 -19.47 -5.95 1.93
CA GLU A 126 -19.62 -6.72 0.68
C GLU A 126 -19.83 -8.23 0.91
N LYS A 127 -19.96 -8.94 -0.22
CA LYS A 127 -20.02 -10.41 -0.29
C LYS A 127 -18.79 -11.05 0.38
N ILE A 128 -18.96 -12.30 0.79
CA ILE A 128 -18.00 -13.08 1.60
C ILE A 128 -16.58 -13.09 1.00
N ASN A 129 -16.45 -13.14 -0.32
CA ASN A 129 -15.16 -13.34 -1.01
C ASN A 129 -14.43 -12.06 -1.40
N SER A 130 -14.75 -10.90 -0.83
CA SER A 130 -14.05 -9.65 -1.10
C SER A 130 -12.76 -9.48 -0.26
N PRO A 131 -11.75 -8.72 -0.71
CA PRO A 131 -10.58 -8.41 0.11
C PRO A 131 -10.94 -7.54 1.32
N THR A 132 -10.04 -7.48 2.30
CA THR A 132 -10.14 -6.61 3.48
C THR A 132 -10.11 -5.13 3.06
N LYS A 133 -11.00 -4.30 3.63
CA LYS A 133 -11.08 -2.86 3.35
C LYS A 133 -11.07 -2.08 4.66
N PHE A 134 -9.95 -1.43 4.95
CA PHE A 134 -9.85 -0.58 6.12
C PHE A 134 -10.39 0.83 5.86
N ILE A 135 -11.23 1.30 6.78
CA ILE A 135 -11.46 2.72 6.99
C ILE A 135 -10.47 3.19 8.05
N VAL A 136 -9.76 4.26 7.77
CA VAL A 136 -8.73 4.80 8.67
C VAL A 136 -9.06 6.22 9.05
N SER A 137 -8.98 6.55 10.33
CA SER A 137 -9.05 7.93 10.80
C SER A 137 -7.66 8.40 11.23
N ILE A 138 -7.29 9.60 10.80
CA ILE A 138 -6.01 10.24 11.10
C ILE A 138 -6.30 11.58 11.76
N VAL A 139 -5.76 11.78 12.96
CA VAL A 139 -5.80 13.06 13.68
C VAL A 139 -4.38 13.59 13.77
N ILE A 140 -4.14 14.77 13.25
CA ILE A 140 -2.83 15.43 13.26
C ILE A 140 -2.88 16.66 14.16
N ASP A 141 -1.97 16.73 15.12
CA ASP A 141 -1.86 17.81 16.06
C ASP A 141 -0.40 18.11 16.43
N LYS A 142 -0.18 19.25 17.06
CA LYS A 142 1.09 19.63 17.68
C LYS A 142 0.99 19.58 19.19
N VAL A 143 2.03 19.05 19.82
CA VAL A 143 2.17 19.00 21.28
C VAL A 143 3.17 20.05 21.74
N LYS A 144 3.35 20.20 23.06
CA LYS A 144 4.37 21.07 23.65
C LYS A 144 5.73 20.90 22.92
N ASN A 145 6.45 22.02 22.73
CA ASN A 145 7.72 22.10 21.98
C ASN A 145 7.60 21.90 20.45
N ASN A 146 6.44 22.16 19.88
CA ASN A 146 6.19 22.03 18.43
C ASN A 146 6.45 20.61 17.88
N ASN A 147 6.32 19.57 18.72
CA ASN A 147 6.43 18.18 18.30
C ASN A 147 5.13 17.70 17.65
N LEU A 148 5.26 16.94 16.56
CA LEU A 148 4.14 16.34 15.86
C LEU A 148 3.56 15.17 16.68
N CYS A 149 2.24 15.13 16.78
CA CYS A 149 1.47 13.99 17.28
C CYS A 149 0.47 13.53 16.21
N ILE A 150 0.37 12.22 16.01
CA ILE A 150 -0.55 11.61 15.06
C ILE A 150 -1.35 10.53 15.80
N GLY A 151 -2.65 10.73 15.93
CA GLY A 151 -3.59 9.71 16.39
C GLY A 151 -4.16 8.93 15.21
N LEU A 152 -4.08 7.63 15.28
CA LEU A 152 -4.47 6.72 14.20
C LEU A 152 -5.47 5.71 14.71
N SER A 153 -6.47 5.40 13.91
CA SER A 153 -7.37 4.28 14.13
C SER A 153 -7.83 3.67 12.82
N SER A 154 -8.04 2.38 12.81
CA SER A 154 -8.50 1.64 11.63
C SER A 154 -9.54 0.60 12.02
N TYR A 155 -10.52 0.38 11.14
CA TYR A 155 -11.48 -0.71 11.24
C TYR A 155 -11.76 -1.34 9.87
N ASP A 156 -11.83 -2.66 9.84
CA ASP A 156 -12.49 -3.39 8.79
C ASP A 156 -13.92 -3.71 9.25
N LEU A 157 -14.89 -2.99 8.71
CA LEU A 157 -16.30 -3.13 9.09
C LEU A 157 -16.89 -4.49 8.66
N SER A 158 -16.27 -5.15 7.68
CA SER A 158 -16.70 -6.45 7.18
C SER A 158 -16.35 -7.61 8.11
N THR A 159 -15.33 -7.45 8.96
CA THR A 159 -14.92 -8.40 10.00
C THR A 159 -15.19 -7.87 11.41
N GLY A 160 -15.50 -6.58 11.52
CA GLY A 160 -15.72 -5.89 12.79
C GLY A 160 -14.45 -5.71 13.63
N SER A 161 -13.24 -5.93 13.06
CA SER A 161 -11.95 -5.84 13.75
C SER A 161 -11.27 -4.50 13.47
N GLY A 162 -10.59 -3.96 14.47
CA GLY A 162 -9.89 -2.70 14.34
C GLY A 162 -8.70 -2.57 15.28
N SER A 163 -7.92 -1.53 15.05
CA SER A 163 -6.75 -1.18 15.86
C SER A 163 -6.63 0.33 16.03
N PHE A 164 -5.81 0.74 16.98
CA PHE A 164 -5.48 2.14 17.20
C PHE A 164 -4.01 2.31 17.55
N TYR A 165 -3.49 3.48 17.27
CA TYR A 165 -2.11 3.85 17.58
C TYR A 165 -1.98 5.37 17.80
N GLU A 166 -1.03 5.77 18.62
CA GLU A 166 -0.68 7.16 18.83
C GLU A 166 0.83 7.35 18.70
N ALA A 167 1.23 8.09 17.68
CA ALA A 167 2.62 8.33 17.33
C ALA A 167 3.06 9.73 17.72
N TYR A 168 4.26 9.85 18.32
CA TYR A 168 4.84 11.10 18.77
C TYR A 168 6.23 11.32 18.18
N SER A 169 6.48 12.52 17.67
CA SER A 169 7.84 12.98 17.42
C SER A 169 8.55 13.30 18.73
N LYS A 170 9.85 13.14 18.73
CA LYS A 170 10.74 13.54 19.85
C LYS A 170 11.55 14.76 19.43
N SER A 171 11.99 15.59 20.38
CA SER A 171 12.85 16.74 20.09
C SER A 171 14.16 16.40 19.37
N ASN A 172 14.69 15.21 19.61
CA ASN A 172 15.86 14.67 18.92
C ASN A 172 15.52 13.84 17.65
N ASP A 173 14.24 13.47 17.44
CA ASP A 173 13.79 12.70 16.28
C ASP A 173 12.41 13.19 15.81
N LEU A 174 12.44 14.20 14.95
CA LEU A 174 11.24 14.88 14.48
C LEU A 174 10.40 14.01 13.51
N MET A 175 11.00 13.00 12.88
CA MET A 175 10.35 12.15 11.90
C MET A 175 9.72 10.89 12.50
N LEU A 176 9.94 10.60 13.80
CA LEU A 176 9.49 9.36 14.43
C LEU A 176 7.97 9.15 14.29
N ALA A 177 7.16 10.19 14.53
CA ALA A 177 5.71 10.08 14.42
C ALA A 177 5.25 9.75 13.00
N LEU A 178 5.92 10.30 11.98
CA LEU A 178 5.60 10.05 10.58
C LEU A 178 5.97 8.64 10.15
N ASP A 179 7.14 8.16 10.55
CA ASP A 179 7.58 6.81 10.24
C ASP A 179 6.70 5.76 10.90
N ASP A 180 6.33 5.98 12.17
CA ASP A 180 5.42 5.10 12.89
C ASP A 180 4.01 5.11 12.30
N ALA A 181 3.53 6.29 11.88
CA ALA A 181 2.24 6.43 11.21
C ALA A 181 2.26 5.73 9.84
N ASN A 182 3.32 5.90 9.06
CA ASN A 182 3.46 5.21 7.76
C ASN A 182 3.43 3.69 7.92
N ARG A 183 4.14 3.15 8.91
CA ARG A 183 4.13 1.72 9.21
C ARG A 183 2.75 1.20 9.64
N TYR A 184 2.02 1.97 10.44
CA TYR A 184 0.64 1.64 10.78
C TYR A 184 -0.24 1.56 9.53
N LEU A 185 -0.14 2.55 8.63
CA LEU A 185 -0.89 2.62 7.38
C LEU A 185 -0.54 1.51 6.39
N GLU A 186 0.71 1.06 6.37
CA GLU A 186 1.13 -0.10 5.58
C GLU A 186 0.55 -1.42 6.11
N THR A 187 0.41 -1.53 7.44
CA THR A 187 -0.24 -2.69 8.06
C THR A 187 -1.75 -2.71 7.84
N CYS A 188 -2.38 -1.53 7.83
CA CYS A 188 -3.81 -1.34 7.63
C CYS A 188 -4.05 -0.45 6.40
N PRO A 189 -3.82 -0.96 5.16
CA PRO A 189 -3.89 -0.16 3.95
C PRO A 189 -5.29 0.45 3.79
N PRO A 190 -5.41 1.80 3.82
CA PRO A 190 -6.70 2.45 3.81
C PRO A 190 -7.37 2.36 2.44
N LYS A 191 -8.65 2.00 2.43
CA LYS A 191 -9.53 2.21 1.27
C LYS A 191 -10.20 3.58 1.33
N GLU A 192 -10.32 4.13 2.55
CA GLU A 192 -10.92 5.42 2.82
C GLU A 192 -10.27 6.04 4.07
N ILE A 193 -9.99 7.33 4.03
CA ILE A 193 -9.29 8.05 5.09
C ILE A 193 -10.14 9.21 5.58
N ILE A 194 -10.36 9.27 6.88
CA ILE A 194 -10.97 10.40 7.58
C ILE A 194 -9.85 11.23 8.16
N LEU A 195 -9.57 12.37 7.57
CA LEU A 195 -8.51 13.27 8.01
C LEU A 195 -9.08 14.37 8.90
N TYR A 196 -8.46 14.58 10.04
CA TYR A 196 -8.69 15.73 10.87
C TYR A 196 -7.37 16.37 11.31
N SER A 197 -7.20 17.62 10.96
CA SER A 197 -6.02 18.40 11.34
C SER A 197 -6.40 19.52 12.30
N LEU A 198 -5.65 19.60 13.40
CA LEU A 198 -5.69 20.75 14.33
C LEU A 198 -4.65 21.82 13.95
N LEU A 199 -3.89 21.60 12.86
CA LEU A 199 -2.94 22.56 12.33
C LEU A 199 -3.65 23.52 11.38
N ASP A 200 -3.38 24.80 11.51
CA ASP A 200 -3.83 25.81 10.54
C ASP A 200 -3.13 25.60 9.18
N GLU A 201 -3.76 25.98 8.08
CA GLU A 201 -3.23 25.76 6.69
C GLU A 201 -1.82 26.33 6.49
N ASN A 202 -1.49 27.44 7.16
CA ASN A 202 -0.18 28.08 7.09
C ASN A 202 0.77 27.67 8.21
N GLU A 203 0.33 26.80 9.12
CA GLU A 203 1.12 26.39 10.26
C GLU A 203 2.11 25.29 9.87
N LYS A 204 3.35 25.43 10.32
CA LYS A 204 4.39 24.42 10.12
C LYS A 204 4.74 23.78 11.45
N VAL A 205 4.68 22.45 11.50
CA VAL A 205 5.17 21.63 12.59
C VAL A 205 6.44 20.92 12.12
N ASN A 206 7.51 21.03 12.88
CA ASN A 206 8.82 20.49 12.47
C ASN A 206 9.28 20.99 11.08
N ASN A 207 8.96 22.23 10.70
CA ASN A 207 9.19 22.82 9.38
C ASN A 207 8.40 22.17 8.22
N MET A 208 7.43 21.31 8.51
CA MET A 208 6.56 20.67 7.53
C MET A 208 5.15 21.26 7.59
N SER A 209 4.58 21.56 6.42
CA SER A 209 3.17 21.88 6.26
C SER A 209 2.31 20.61 6.29
N LEU A 210 1.00 20.75 6.49
CA LEU A 210 0.08 19.62 6.41
C LEU A 210 0.21 18.85 5.06
N THR A 211 0.36 19.58 3.96
CA THR A 211 0.56 18.98 2.63
C THR A 211 1.82 18.11 2.59
N ASN A 212 2.94 18.58 3.16
CA ASN A 212 4.19 17.81 3.20
C ASN A 212 4.08 16.57 4.09
N ILE A 213 3.30 16.64 5.18
CA ILE A 213 3.01 15.50 6.06
C ILE A 213 2.23 14.42 5.29
N LEU A 214 1.17 14.80 4.56
CA LEU A 214 0.36 13.87 3.76
C LEU A 214 1.16 13.25 2.61
N ASP A 215 2.02 14.04 1.96
CA ASP A 215 2.90 13.57 0.91
C ASP A 215 3.96 12.59 1.46
N TYR A 216 4.48 12.84 2.67
CA TYR A 216 5.38 11.90 3.34
C TYR A 216 4.72 10.55 3.64
N LEU A 217 3.47 10.58 4.10
CA LEU A 217 2.69 9.38 4.37
C LEU A 217 2.23 8.66 3.08
N ASN A 218 2.55 9.19 1.90
CA ASN A 218 2.22 8.62 0.59
C ASN A 218 0.72 8.29 0.43
N LEU A 219 -0.13 9.18 0.94
CA LEU A 219 -1.58 9.00 0.93
C LEU A 219 -2.17 9.45 -0.41
N ASN A 220 -2.96 8.58 -1.03
CA ASN A 220 -3.74 8.97 -2.21
C ASN A 220 -4.81 9.98 -1.78
N ARG A 221 -4.73 11.21 -2.30
CA ARG A 221 -5.68 12.30 -2.00
C ARG A 221 -7.11 11.97 -2.41
N ASP A 222 -7.30 11.07 -3.39
CA ASP A 222 -8.61 10.67 -3.86
C ASP A 222 -9.43 9.85 -2.86
N ILE A 223 -8.82 9.32 -1.81
CA ILE A 223 -9.50 8.55 -0.75
C ILE A 223 -9.58 9.31 0.57
N ILE A 224 -9.08 10.56 0.62
CA ILE A 224 -9.08 11.40 1.82
C ILE A 224 -10.38 12.20 1.88
N PHE A 225 -11.02 12.20 3.04
CA PHE A 225 -12.15 13.04 3.40
C PHE A 225 -11.74 13.97 4.52
N ASP A 226 -11.77 15.27 4.26
CA ASP A 226 -11.60 16.28 5.28
C ASP A 226 -12.86 16.33 6.14
N TYR A 227 -12.76 15.87 7.36
CA TYR A 227 -13.90 15.74 8.25
C TYR A 227 -14.14 17.06 8.99
N ASN A 228 -15.16 17.81 8.55
CA ASN A 228 -15.64 19.00 9.26
C ASN A 228 -16.34 18.61 10.56
N PHE A 229 -15.72 18.88 11.64
CA PHE A 229 -15.97 18.37 12.97
C PHE A 229 -17.26 18.88 13.62
N LYS A 230 -18.03 17.98 14.23
CA LYS A 230 -19.00 18.37 15.24
C LYS A 230 -18.22 18.78 16.50
N LYS A 231 -18.38 20.03 16.98
CA LYS A 231 -17.69 20.60 18.18
C LYS A 231 -17.74 19.72 19.45
N ASN A 232 -18.53 18.65 19.46
CA ASN A 232 -18.71 17.76 20.61
C ASN A 232 -17.78 16.53 20.62
N ASN A 233 -17.21 16.10 19.50
CA ASN A 233 -16.38 14.87 19.44
C ASN A 233 -15.10 15.00 20.28
N ASN A 234 -14.65 16.20 20.54
CA ASN A 234 -13.53 16.52 21.42
C ASN A 234 -13.88 16.35 22.93
N LYS A 235 -15.18 16.31 23.30
CA LYS A 235 -15.58 16.20 24.70
C LYS A 235 -15.51 14.75 25.18
N ILE A 236 -14.75 14.51 26.25
CA ILE A 236 -14.59 13.18 26.86
C ILE A 236 -15.94 12.54 27.22
N ALA A 237 -16.90 13.33 27.67
CA ALA A 237 -18.25 12.84 27.99
C ALA A 237 -18.97 12.26 26.76
N TYR A 238 -18.88 12.96 25.62
CA TYR A 238 -19.42 12.44 24.34
C TYR A 238 -18.71 11.18 23.89
N GLN A 239 -17.39 11.18 23.94
CA GLN A 239 -16.56 10.01 23.58
C GLN A 239 -16.97 8.80 24.43
N LYS A 240 -17.12 9.00 25.75
CA LYS A 240 -17.53 7.94 26.68
C LYS A 240 -18.90 7.37 26.31
N LEU A 241 -19.89 8.23 26.09
CA LEU A 241 -21.23 7.81 25.68
C LEU A 241 -21.24 7.02 24.36
N LEU A 242 -20.48 7.47 23.38
CA LEU A 242 -20.35 6.79 22.08
C LEU A 242 -19.73 5.39 22.24
N PHE A 243 -18.64 5.27 23.00
CA PHE A 243 -17.97 3.99 23.22
C PHE A 243 -18.83 3.03 24.06
N GLU A 244 -19.53 3.51 25.08
CA GLU A 244 -20.47 2.69 25.87
C GLU A 244 -21.63 2.17 25.01
N LYS A 245 -22.10 2.96 24.05
CA LYS A 245 -23.11 2.54 23.07
C LYS A 245 -22.62 1.41 22.17
N ILE A 246 -21.35 1.46 21.74
CA ILE A 246 -20.76 0.48 20.82
C ILE A 246 -20.36 -0.80 21.55
N PHE A 247 -19.71 -0.67 22.72
CA PHE A 247 -19.10 -1.76 23.48
C PHE A 247 -19.88 -2.01 24.78
N THR A 248 -21.14 -2.37 24.66
CA THR A 248 -22.09 -2.52 25.78
C THR A 248 -21.66 -3.50 26.86
N ASN A 249 -20.82 -4.49 26.51
CA ASN A 249 -20.38 -5.56 27.42
C ASN A 249 -19.09 -5.23 28.19
N THR A 250 -18.51 -4.05 28.02
CA THR A 250 -17.23 -3.69 28.62
C THR A 250 -17.43 -2.52 29.60
N LYS A 251 -17.16 -2.77 30.87
CA LYS A 251 -17.16 -1.71 31.89
C LYS A 251 -15.86 -0.90 31.79
N ASN A 252 -15.94 0.43 31.97
CA ASN A 252 -14.77 1.32 31.94
C ASN A 252 -13.89 1.13 30.70
N ILE A 253 -14.51 1.22 29.52
CA ILE A 253 -13.87 0.93 28.22
C ILE A 253 -12.53 1.68 28.02
N PHE A 254 -12.40 2.92 28.49
CA PHE A 254 -11.18 3.69 28.35
C PHE A 254 -10.03 3.14 29.19
N GLU A 255 -10.32 2.60 30.36
CA GLU A 255 -9.31 1.98 31.22
C GLU A 255 -8.94 0.57 30.72
N SER A 256 -9.94 -0.20 30.30
CA SER A 256 -9.72 -1.56 29.78
C SER A 256 -8.86 -1.62 28.51
N LEU A 257 -8.88 -0.56 27.71
CA LEU A 257 -8.08 -0.42 26.47
C LEU A 257 -6.91 0.56 26.64
N ASN A 258 -6.62 1.05 27.85
CA ASN A 258 -5.63 2.11 28.11
C ASN A 258 -5.87 3.41 27.30
N LEU A 259 -7.06 3.60 26.74
CA LEU A 259 -7.39 4.79 25.92
C LEU A 259 -7.40 6.11 26.72
N HIS A 260 -7.39 6.04 28.05
CA HIS A 260 -7.19 7.21 28.89
C HIS A 260 -5.79 7.81 28.76
N LEU A 261 -4.79 7.02 28.31
CA LEU A 261 -3.41 7.44 28.05
C LEU A 261 -3.24 7.99 26.63
N TYR A 262 -4.10 7.60 25.67
CA TYR A 262 -3.98 7.88 24.26
C TYR A 262 -5.07 8.85 23.78
N ASN A 263 -4.86 10.14 23.99
CA ASN A 263 -5.88 11.17 23.73
C ASN A 263 -6.22 11.31 22.24
N TRP A 264 -5.20 11.33 21.36
CA TRP A 264 -5.39 11.53 19.93
C TRP A 264 -5.85 10.25 19.23
N ALA A 265 -5.40 9.08 19.68
CA ALA A 265 -5.91 7.81 19.19
C ALA A 265 -7.39 7.60 19.58
N ARG A 266 -7.76 7.93 20.83
CA ARG A 266 -9.16 7.93 21.28
C ARG A 266 -10.01 8.89 20.45
N PHE A 267 -9.48 10.06 20.14
CA PHE A 267 -10.13 11.06 19.31
C PHE A 267 -10.28 10.56 17.86
N SER A 268 -9.26 9.94 17.31
CA SER A 268 -9.30 9.28 15.99
C SER A 268 -10.38 8.19 15.93
N LEU A 269 -10.46 7.32 16.95
CA LEU A 269 -11.52 6.31 17.07
C LEU A 269 -12.91 6.94 17.14
N THR A 270 -13.06 8.03 17.88
CA THR A 270 -14.34 8.76 17.99
C THR A 270 -14.79 9.27 16.63
N ASN A 271 -13.87 9.84 15.84
CA ASN A 271 -14.17 10.34 14.50
C ASN A 271 -14.58 9.23 13.55
N LEU A 272 -13.86 8.12 13.62
CA LEU A 272 -14.16 6.94 12.83
C LEU A 272 -15.56 6.41 13.14
N PHE A 273 -15.90 6.26 14.40
CA PHE A 273 -17.21 5.75 14.82
C PHE A 273 -18.34 6.72 14.50
N ASP A 274 -18.15 8.03 14.71
CA ASP A 274 -19.15 9.05 14.35
C ASP A 274 -19.40 9.07 12.82
N TYR A 275 -18.36 8.97 12.03
CA TYR A 275 -18.47 8.86 10.58
C TYR A 275 -19.25 7.62 10.15
N VAL A 276 -18.91 6.44 10.68
CA VAL A 276 -19.59 5.19 10.35
C VAL A 276 -21.05 5.20 10.80
N GLU A 277 -21.33 5.77 11.98
CA GLU A 277 -22.70 5.92 12.50
C GLU A 277 -23.56 6.77 11.58
N GLN A 278 -23.01 7.87 11.03
CA GLN A 278 -23.72 8.73 10.08
C GLN A 278 -24.02 8.03 8.76
N HIS A 279 -23.15 7.09 8.33
CA HIS A 279 -23.38 6.31 7.14
C HIS A 279 -24.43 5.23 7.35
N GLN A 280 -24.20 4.37 8.31
CA GLN A 280 -25.09 3.26 8.66
C GLN A 280 -24.96 2.95 10.15
N SER A 281 -25.93 3.34 10.93
CA SER A 281 -25.91 3.20 12.40
C SER A 281 -25.80 1.76 12.90
N ASN A 282 -26.18 0.78 12.09
CA ASN A 282 -26.07 -0.64 12.42
C ASN A 282 -24.62 -1.14 12.37
N LEU A 283 -23.75 -0.55 11.53
CA LEU A 283 -22.37 -1.02 11.35
C LEU A 283 -21.50 -0.81 12.59
N ILE A 284 -21.82 0.15 13.45
CA ILE A 284 -21.07 0.35 14.71
C ILE A 284 -21.47 -0.63 15.81
N THR A 285 -22.54 -1.40 15.63
CA THR A 285 -22.99 -2.37 16.63
C THR A 285 -22.11 -3.61 16.67
N LYS A 286 -21.89 -4.17 17.86
CA LYS A 286 -21.13 -5.41 18.06
C LYS A 286 -19.75 -5.43 17.39
N LEU A 287 -19.07 -4.29 17.29
CA LEU A 287 -17.67 -4.24 16.87
C LEU A 287 -16.79 -4.95 17.89
N LYS A 288 -15.74 -5.64 17.42
CA LYS A 288 -14.70 -6.19 18.31
C LYS A 288 -13.93 -5.05 18.96
N LEU A 289 -13.44 -5.25 20.18
CA LEU A 289 -12.58 -4.27 20.84
C LEU A 289 -11.35 -3.97 19.98
N PRO A 290 -11.00 -2.69 19.78
CA PRO A 290 -9.82 -2.34 18.98
C PRO A 290 -8.55 -2.74 19.72
N LEU A 291 -7.58 -3.26 18.98
CA LEU A 291 -6.29 -3.66 19.52
C LEU A 291 -5.30 -2.49 19.47
N GLU A 292 -4.54 -2.29 20.53
CA GLU A 292 -3.40 -1.39 20.51
C GLU A 292 -2.32 -1.93 19.56
N PHE A 293 -1.83 -1.09 18.67
CA PHE A 293 -0.74 -1.46 17.78
C PHE A 293 0.59 -1.43 18.58
N ASN A 294 0.97 -2.57 19.12
CA ASN A 294 2.17 -2.70 19.94
C ASN A 294 3.41 -3.03 19.09
N ASN A 295 4.41 -2.16 19.17
CA ASN A 295 5.64 -2.26 18.38
C ASN A 295 6.73 -3.12 19.03
N LYS A 296 6.66 -3.38 20.34
CA LYS A 296 7.77 -3.98 21.10
C LYS A 296 7.98 -5.48 20.86
N GLN A 297 6.94 -6.17 20.38
CA GLN A 297 6.97 -7.62 20.14
C GLN A 297 7.36 -8.01 18.70
N TYR A 298 7.51 -6.99 17.84
CA TYR A 298 7.70 -7.19 16.39
C TYR A 298 8.96 -6.50 15.91
N LEU A 299 9.57 -7.07 14.88
CA LEU A 299 10.65 -6.45 14.13
C LEU A 299 10.18 -5.09 13.56
N TYR A 300 10.91 -4.03 13.91
CA TYR A 300 10.66 -2.71 13.35
C TYR A 300 11.16 -2.63 11.91
N LEU A 301 10.24 -2.46 10.96
CA LEU A 301 10.53 -2.25 9.55
C LEU A 301 10.57 -0.74 9.27
N GLY A 302 11.76 -0.16 9.16
CA GLY A 302 11.96 1.28 8.98
C GLY A 302 12.20 1.71 7.54
N ASN A 303 12.07 3.01 7.25
CA ASN A 303 12.38 3.63 5.96
C ASN A 303 11.68 2.98 4.75
N ASN A 304 10.38 2.76 4.85
CA ASN A 304 9.58 2.15 3.78
C ASN A 304 10.11 0.76 3.32
N CYS A 305 10.62 -0.01 4.28
CA CYS A 305 11.24 -1.32 4.07
C CYS A 305 10.32 -2.30 3.32
N ILE A 306 9.00 -2.26 3.58
CA ILE A 306 8.00 -3.14 2.96
C ILE A 306 8.01 -2.97 1.44
N ASP A 307 8.02 -1.72 0.96
CA ASP A 307 8.05 -1.43 -0.48
C ASP A 307 9.46 -1.68 -1.07
N GLN A 308 10.53 -1.24 -0.38
CA GLN A 308 11.90 -1.36 -0.89
C GLN A 308 12.36 -2.81 -1.04
N LEU A 309 11.88 -3.72 -0.20
CA LEU A 309 12.14 -5.16 -0.29
C LEU A 309 11.09 -5.92 -1.11
N ASN A 310 10.07 -5.25 -1.63
CA ASN A 310 8.95 -5.87 -2.35
C ASN A 310 8.27 -6.98 -1.52
N ILE A 311 7.97 -6.72 -0.25
CA ILE A 311 7.35 -7.69 0.66
C ILE A 311 5.88 -7.90 0.31
N LEU A 312 5.13 -6.79 0.25
CA LEU A 312 3.72 -6.73 -0.14
C LEU A 312 3.60 -5.90 -1.42
N ASN A 313 2.81 -6.35 -2.37
CA ASN A 313 2.70 -5.67 -3.66
C ASN A 313 1.61 -4.60 -3.65
N LYS A 314 1.96 -3.37 -4.01
CA LYS A 314 1.02 -2.28 -4.30
C LYS A 314 0.71 -2.18 -5.82
N ASN A 315 1.61 -2.68 -6.69
CA ASN A 315 1.50 -2.61 -8.15
C ASN A 315 1.36 -4.01 -8.76
N SER A 316 0.38 -4.21 -9.65
CA SER A 316 0.05 -5.51 -10.25
C SER A 316 1.15 -6.14 -11.11
N ASN A 317 2.18 -5.38 -11.49
CA ASN A 317 3.18 -5.79 -12.47
C ASN A 317 4.47 -6.39 -11.87
N GLU A 318 4.71 -6.26 -10.57
CA GLU A 318 5.92 -6.76 -9.92
C GLU A 318 5.60 -7.91 -8.99
N LYS A 319 6.40 -8.97 -8.99
CA LYS A 319 6.26 -10.07 -8.03
C LYS A 319 6.78 -9.63 -6.65
N SER A 320 6.02 -9.94 -5.60
CA SER A 320 6.37 -9.69 -4.19
C SER A 320 6.69 -10.99 -3.45
N LEU A 321 7.33 -10.87 -2.27
CA LEU A 321 7.55 -12.00 -1.39
C LEU A 321 6.23 -12.71 -1.06
N PHE A 322 5.19 -11.93 -0.72
CA PHE A 322 3.86 -12.47 -0.47
C PHE A 322 3.35 -13.37 -1.60
N GLN A 323 3.49 -12.97 -2.87
CA GLN A 323 3.02 -13.77 -4.01
C GLN A 323 3.79 -15.07 -4.18
N ILE A 324 5.08 -15.12 -3.78
CA ILE A 324 5.90 -16.32 -3.88
C ILE A 324 5.52 -17.35 -2.81
N ILE A 325 5.27 -16.90 -1.58
CA ILE A 325 5.05 -17.79 -0.43
C ILE A 325 3.58 -18.04 -0.12
N ASN A 326 2.65 -17.29 -0.75
CA ASN A 326 1.23 -17.45 -0.50
C ASN A 326 0.67 -18.69 -1.20
N ASN A 327 0.49 -19.74 -0.41
CA ASN A 327 -0.21 -20.97 -0.77
C ASN A 327 -1.43 -21.20 0.12
N THR A 328 -1.93 -20.16 0.77
CA THR A 328 -3.12 -20.23 1.63
C THR A 328 -4.36 -20.60 0.83
N LYS A 329 -5.23 -21.40 1.43
CA LYS A 329 -6.48 -21.88 0.82
C LYS A 329 -7.68 -21.04 1.25
N THR A 330 -7.60 -20.40 2.41
CA THR A 330 -8.67 -19.59 2.99
C THR A 330 -8.34 -18.10 2.96
N LEU A 331 -9.37 -17.26 2.96
CA LEU A 331 -9.19 -15.81 3.13
C LEU A 331 -8.68 -15.45 4.54
N LEU A 332 -9.00 -16.26 5.54
CA LEU A 332 -8.50 -16.17 6.91
C LEU A 332 -6.98 -16.34 6.95
N GLY A 333 -6.46 -17.41 6.33
CA GLY A 333 -5.02 -17.66 6.21
C GLY A 333 -4.29 -16.57 5.44
N LYS A 334 -4.91 -16.09 4.36
CA LYS A 334 -4.36 -14.99 3.56
C LYS A 334 -4.21 -13.70 4.38
N ARG A 335 -5.23 -13.33 5.17
CA ARG A 335 -5.15 -12.16 6.09
C ARG A 335 -4.07 -12.36 7.14
N PHE A 336 -4.02 -13.55 7.74
CA PHE A 336 -3.00 -13.87 8.75
C PHE A 336 -1.57 -13.77 8.19
N LEU A 337 -1.33 -14.26 6.96
CA LEU A 337 -0.02 -14.15 6.29
C LEU A 337 0.36 -12.69 6.01
N ILE A 338 -0.56 -11.87 5.49
CA ILE A 338 -0.32 -10.44 5.22
C ILE A 338 0.03 -9.71 6.52
N GLU A 339 -0.75 -9.93 7.58
CA GLU A 339 -0.50 -9.32 8.89
C GLU A 339 0.86 -9.73 9.45
N THR A 340 1.21 -11.03 9.36
CA THR A 340 2.48 -11.55 9.87
C THR A 340 3.68 -11.01 9.07
N LEU A 341 3.57 -10.83 7.76
CA LEU A 341 4.61 -10.19 6.93
C LEU A 341 4.84 -8.72 7.28
N ALA A 342 3.78 -8.00 7.64
CA ALA A 342 3.89 -6.61 8.10
C ALA A 342 4.41 -6.50 9.54
N LYS A 343 4.29 -7.55 10.34
CA LYS A 343 4.68 -7.62 11.76
C LYS A 343 5.50 -8.89 12.06
N PRO A 344 6.73 -9.04 11.55
CA PRO A 344 7.56 -10.20 11.87
C PRO A 344 7.88 -10.25 13.37
N LEU A 345 7.96 -11.44 13.93
CA LEU A 345 8.12 -11.67 15.37
C LEU A 345 9.59 -11.57 15.83
N ILE A 346 9.75 -11.22 17.12
CA ILE A 346 11.06 -11.27 17.80
C ILE A 346 11.12 -12.46 18.78
N ASP A 347 9.96 -12.98 19.18
CA ASP A 347 9.85 -14.04 20.18
C ASP A 347 10.30 -15.39 19.61
N ASP A 348 11.41 -15.91 20.13
CA ASP A 348 12.02 -17.19 19.74
C ASP A 348 11.16 -18.41 20.09
N THR A 349 10.34 -18.34 21.13
CA THR A 349 9.46 -19.45 21.53
C THR A 349 8.38 -19.68 20.49
N ILE A 350 7.71 -18.62 20.05
CA ILE A 350 6.67 -18.66 19.01
C ILE A 350 7.28 -19.04 17.65
N LEU A 351 8.46 -18.51 17.33
CA LEU A 351 9.16 -18.82 16.07
C LEU A 351 9.53 -20.31 16.01
N ASN A 352 10.13 -20.85 17.08
CA ASN A 352 10.50 -22.26 17.16
C ASN A 352 9.27 -23.19 17.12
N GLU A 353 8.15 -22.79 17.70
CA GLU A 353 6.88 -23.50 17.58
C GLU A 353 6.43 -23.56 16.11
N ARG A 354 6.42 -22.45 15.40
CA ARG A 354 6.07 -22.40 13.96
C ARG A 354 6.99 -23.27 13.12
N TYR A 355 8.32 -23.20 13.32
CA TYR A 355 9.26 -24.05 12.62
C TYR A 355 9.04 -25.53 12.89
N SER A 356 8.73 -25.91 14.13
CA SER A 356 8.48 -27.31 14.48
C SER A 356 7.19 -27.82 13.85
N GLN A 357 6.14 -27.02 13.82
CA GLN A 357 4.87 -27.35 13.18
C GLN A 357 5.02 -27.50 11.65
N ILE A 358 5.71 -26.56 10.99
CA ILE A 358 6.04 -26.67 9.55
C ILE A 358 6.83 -27.95 9.27
N ASN A 359 7.87 -28.22 10.06
CA ASN A 359 8.68 -29.43 9.92
C ASN A 359 7.86 -30.72 10.11
N ASN A 360 6.95 -30.73 11.07
CA ASN A 360 6.07 -31.87 11.30
C ASN A 360 5.14 -32.14 10.10
N ILE A 361 4.57 -31.09 9.52
CA ILE A 361 3.71 -31.18 8.33
C ILE A 361 4.51 -31.72 7.13
N ILE A 362 5.74 -31.24 6.93
CA ILE A 362 6.59 -31.67 5.81
C ILE A 362 7.00 -33.14 5.97
N SER A 363 7.54 -33.52 7.15
CA SER A 363 8.06 -34.84 7.40
C SER A 363 7.01 -35.96 7.30
N ASN A 364 5.73 -35.63 7.61
CA ASN A 364 4.62 -36.59 7.54
C ASN A 364 3.76 -36.42 6.26
N ASN A 365 4.13 -35.55 5.34
CA ASN A 365 3.40 -35.29 4.08
C ASN A 365 1.93 -34.86 4.27
N TYR A 366 1.61 -34.08 5.31
CA TYR A 366 0.24 -33.65 5.60
C TYR A 366 -0.23 -32.47 4.78
N CYS A 367 0.61 -31.82 3.98
CA CYS A 367 0.29 -30.61 3.20
C CYS A 367 -0.96 -30.75 2.34
N THR A 368 -1.08 -31.86 1.59
CA THR A 368 -2.20 -32.09 0.67
C THR A 368 -3.50 -32.32 1.42
N SER A 369 -3.46 -33.14 2.49
CA SER A 369 -4.62 -33.44 3.31
C SER A 369 -5.16 -32.18 4.01
N LEU A 370 -4.28 -31.36 4.58
CA LEU A 370 -4.65 -30.07 5.18
C LEU A 370 -5.22 -29.12 4.13
N SER A 371 -4.61 -29.03 2.96
CA SER A 371 -5.09 -28.18 1.87
C SER A 371 -6.52 -28.53 1.45
N ASN A 372 -6.81 -29.81 1.25
CA ASN A 372 -8.15 -30.27 0.87
C ASN A 372 -9.20 -29.97 1.96
N LEU A 373 -8.83 -30.09 3.24
CA LEU A 373 -9.75 -29.78 4.35
C LEU A 373 -10.00 -28.28 4.51
N LEU A 374 -9.04 -27.44 4.10
CA LEU A 374 -9.13 -25.98 4.22
C LEU A 374 -9.84 -25.34 3.01
N GLU A 375 -9.78 -25.93 1.82
CA GLU A 375 -10.24 -25.33 0.56
C GLU A 375 -11.74 -24.98 0.57
N ASP A 376 -12.56 -25.79 1.25
CA ASP A 376 -14.01 -25.62 1.33
C ASP A 376 -14.46 -24.72 2.50
N ILE A 377 -13.52 -24.16 3.27
CA ILE A 377 -13.85 -23.29 4.39
C ILE A 377 -14.01 -21.84 3.88
N SER A 378 -15.24 -21.34 3.96
CA SER A 378 -15.58 -19.96 3.63
C SER A 378 -15.03 -18.95 4.64
N ASP A 379 -15.14 -17.66 4.35
CA ASP A 379 -14.73 -16.57 5.26
C ASP A 379 -15.66 -16.47 6.48
N ILE A 380 -15.37 -17.27 7.49
CA ILE A 380 -16.16 -17.34 8.72
C ILE A 380 -16.26 -15.98 9.40
N GLU A 381 -15.19 -15.17 9.43
CA GLU A 381 -15.21 -13.87 10.10
C GLU A 381 -16.27 -12.94 9.48
N LYS A 382 -16.34 -12.91 8.16
CA LYS A 382 -17.33 -12.09 7.47
C LYS A 382 -18.74 -12.62 7.60
N ILE A 383 -18.92 -13.95 7.55
CA ILE A 383 -20.24 -14.56 7.75
C ILE A 383 -20.73 -14.27 9.18
N VAL A 384 -19.87 -14.46 10.17
CA VAL A 384 -20.21 -14.15 11.58
C VAL A 384 -20.52 -12.66 11.76
N ARG A 385 -19.77 -11.78 11.12
CA ARG A 385 -20.07 -10.33 11.16
C ARG A 385 -21.45 -10.02 10.58
N ARG A 386 -21.86 -10.67 9.49
CA ARG A 386 -23.21 -10.54 8.92
C ARG A 386 -24.28 -11.11 9.82
N LEU A 387 -23.98 -12.19 10.56
CA LEU A 387 -24.84 -12.70 11.65
C LEU A 387 -25.03 -11.63 12.73
N GLU A 388 -23.94 -11.03 13.22
CA GLU A 388 -23.94 -9.97 14.23
C GLU A 388 -24.79 -8.76 13.82
N LEU A 389 -24.74 -8.41 12.54
CA LEU A 389 -25.54 -7.32 11.96
C LEU A 389 -26.99 -7.74 11.64
N CYS A 390 -27.37 -8.99 11.89
CA CYS A 390 -28.64 -9.59 11.47
C CYS A 390 -28.94 -9.39 9.97
N ASN A 391 -27.92 -9.35 9.14
CA ASN A 391 -27.99 -9.14 7.69
C ASN A 391 -27.42 -10.33 6.90
N ILE A 392 -27.61 -11.53 7.42
CA ILE A 392 -27.20 -12.77 6.78
C ILE A 392 -28.33 -13.33 5.93
N HIS A 393 -28.00 -13.86 4.74
CA HIS A 393 -28.94 -14.61 3.92
C HIS A 393 -28.95 -16.10 4.33
N PRO A 394 -30.09 -16.82 4.25
CA PRO A 394 -30.13 -18.23 4.59
C PRO A 394 -29.12 -19.11 3.85
N SER A 395 -28.81 -18.82 2.57
CA SER A 395 -27.75 -19.53 1.83
C SER A 395 -26.35 -19.32 2.42
N GLU A 396 -26.06 -18.17 3.03
CA GLU A 396 -24.79 -17.92 3.73
C GLU A 396 -24.71 -18.71 5.04
N LEU A 397 -25.85 -18.96 5.70
CA LEU A 397 -25.92 -19.85 6.84
C LEU A 397 -25.59 -21.30 6.45
N HIS A 398 -26.01 -21.72 5.25
CA HIS A 398 -25.61 -23.02 4.70
C HIS A 398 -24.09 -23.07 4.45
N LEU A 399 -23.49 -22.02 3.90
CA LEU A 399 -22.04 -21.94 3.74
C LEU A 399 -21.30 -22.00 5.09
N LEU A 400 -21.86 -21.38 6.13
CA LEU A 400 -21.32 -21.48 7.48
C LEU A 400 -21.37 -22.91 8.01
N TYR A 401 -22.51 -23.60 7.83
CA TYR A 401 -22.67 -25.01 8.17
C TYR A 401 -21.61 -25.90 7.47
N LEU A 402 -21.45 -25.75 6.14
CA LEU A 402 -20.44 -26.50 5.39
C LEU A 402 -19.02 -26.23 5.90
N SER A 403 -18.72 -24.97 6.18
CA SER A 403 -17.42 -24.59 6.73
C SER A 403 -17.16 -25.26 8.10
N PHE A 404 -18.16 -25.28 8.99
CA PHE A 404 -18.02 -25.94 10.29
C PHE A 404 -18.02 -27.46 10.20
N TYR A 405 -18.67 -28.04 9.21
CA TYR A 405 -18.56 -29.46 8.90
C TYR A 405 -17.10 -29.84 8.50
N GLN A 406 -16.47 -29.02 7.64
CA GLN A 406 -15.07 -29.23 7.28
C GLN A 406 -14.12 -28.97 8.46
N ILE A 407 -14.44 -27.99 9.31
CA ILE A 407 -13.69 -27.76 10.56
C ILE A 407 -13.76 -28.95 11.47
N ASN A 408 -14.89 -29.65 11.57
CA ASN A 408 -15.00 -30.88 12.34
C ASN A 408 -14.07 -31.98 11.78
N ASN A 409 -14.06 -32.15 10.45
CA ASN A 409 -13.16 -33.09 9.79
C ASN A 409 -11.68 -32.73 10.03
N LEU A 410 -11.35 -31.42 9.94
CA LEU A 410 -10.02 -30.91 10.26
C LEU A 410 -9.64 -31.16 11.73
N PHE A 411 -10.54 -30.93 12.65
CA PHE A 411 -10.35 -31.17 14.08
C PHE A 411 -10.01 -32.64 14.35
N ILE A 412 -10.82 -33.59 13.81
CA ILE A 412 -10.58 -35.03 13.92
C ILE A 412 -9.22 -35.41 13.32
N PHE A 413 -8.88 -34.84 12.12
CA PHE A 413 -7.60 -35.09 11.48
C PHE A 413 -6.43 -34.61 12.34
N CYS A 414 -6.51 -33.42 12.91
CA CYS A 414 -5.48 -32.84 13.76
C CYS A 414 -5.30 -33.62 15.05
N GLN A 415 -6.38 -34.04 15.72
CA GLN A 415 -6.32 -34.88 16.92
C GLN A 415 -5.68 -36.25 16.64
N LYS A 416 -6.13 -36.94 15.59
CA LYS A 416 -5.60 -38.26 15.21
C LYS A 416 -4.09 -38.22 14.94
N ASN A 417 -3.57 -37.16 14.41
CA ASN A 417 -2.17 -37.02 14.01
C ASN A 417 -1.32 -36.19 14.99
N ASN A 418 -1.88 -35.75 16.12
CA ASN A 418 -1.22 -34.89 17.10
C ASN A 418 -0.61 -33.62 16.49
N ILE A 419 -1.32 -33.02 15.53
CA ILE A 419 -0.93 -31.76 14.89
C ILE A 419 -1.76 -30.64 15.49
N PHE A 420 -1.13 -29.56 15.86
CA PHE A 420 -1.76 -28.41 16.52
C PHE A 420 -2.45 -28.78 17.86
N ASN A 421 -2.27 -27.95 18.85
CA ASN A 421 -2.98 -28.10 20.12
C ASN A 421 -4.36 -27.44 20.00
N LEU A 422 -5.40 -28.25 19.76
CA LEU A 422 -6.79 -27.81 19.64
C LEU A 422 -7.54 -28.14 20.91
N ASP A 423 -8.30 -27.19 21.44
CA ASP A 423 -9.03 -27.31 22.69
C ASP A 423 -10.41 -27.93 22.44
N ASP A 424 -10.67 -29.09 23.06
CA ASP A 424 -11.93 -29.83 22.96
C ASP A 424 -13.17 -29.03 23.41
N LYS A 425 -12.97 -28.01 24.25
CA LYS A 425 -14.03 -27.11 24.70
C LYS A 425 -14.74 -26.40 23.53
N TYR A 426 -14.05 -26.22 22.40
CA TYR A 426 -14.58 -25.58 21.20
C TYR A 426 -15.02 -26.58 20.13
N ASN A 427 -15.48 -27.78 20.58
CA ASN A 427 -16.05 -28.78 19.69
C ASN A 427 -17.28 -28.20 18.96
N VAL A 428 -17.36 -28.46 17.68
CA VAL A 428 -18.38 -27.86 16.77
C VAL A 428 -19.66 -28.70 16.64
N ASN A 429 -19.71 -29.91 17.21
CA ASN A 429 -20.83 -30.83 17.03
C ASN A 429 -22.15 -30.21 17.46
N ASN A 430 -22.21 -29.58 18.63
CA ASN A 430 -23.43 -28.93 19.14
C ASN A 430 -23.98 -27.86 18.19
N PHE A 431 -23.11 -27.15 17.49
CA PHE A 431 -23.51 -26.17 16.47
C PHE A 431 -24.03 -26.85 15.21
N LEU A 432 -23.37 -27.92 14.76
CA LEU A 432 -23.81 -28.68 13.57
C LEU A 432 -25.17 -29.34 13.83
N ASP A 433 -25.34 -29.97 14.99
CA ASP A 433 -26.61 -30.57 15.39
C ASP A 433 -27.72 -29.52 15.47
N TYR A 434 -27.43 -28.38 16.10
CA TYR A 434 -28.41 -27.27 16.16
C TYR A 434 -28.90 -26.82 14.78
N ILE A 435 -27.98 -26.65 13.81
CA ILE A 435 -28.35 -26.23 12.46
C ILE A 435 -29.19 -27.30 11.75
N THR A 436 -28.78 -28.57 11.85
CA THR A 436 -29.51 -29.67 11.20
C THR A 436 -30.89 -29.91 11.81
N ASP A 437 -31.06 -29.68 13.12
CA ASP A 437 -32.32 -29.79 13.83
C ASP A 437 -33.27 -28.61 13.61
N THR A 438 -32.69 -27.44 13.24
CA THR A 438 -33.47 -26.20 13.08
C THR A 438 -33.87 -25.93 11.63
N PHE A 439 -33.00 -26.20 10.66
CA PHE A 439 -33.15 -25.74 9.27
C PHE A 439 -33.21 -26.91 8.26
N HIS A 440 -33.97 -26.70 7.19
CA HIS A 440 -33.92 -27.53 6.00
C HIS A 440 -32.75 -27.14 5.11
N LEU A 441 -31.61 -27.84 5.21
CA LEU A 441 -30.36 -27.52 4.54
C LEU A 441 -30.51 -27.42 3.01
N GLU A 442 -31.27 -28.33 2.40
CA GLU A 442 -31.53 -28.35 0.96
C GLU A 442 -32.31 -27.11 0.49
N ILE A 443 -33.28 -26.66 1.29
CA ILE A 443 -34.08 -25.47 0.96
C ILE A 443 -33.22 -24.22 1.05
N ILE A 444 -32.49 -24.05 2.16
CA ILE A 444 -31.65 -22.82 2.37
C ILE A 444 -30.49 -22.75 1.38
N SER A 445 -29.94 -23.89 0.91
CA SER A 445 -28.85 -23.91 -0.07
C SER A 445 -29.27 -23.38 -1.44
N ASN A 446 -30.51 -23.64 -1.83
CA ASN A 446 -31.05 -23.28 -3.15
C ASN A 446 -31.68 -21.88 -3.20
N LEU A 447 -31.75 -21.18 -2.07
CA LEU A 447 -32.28 -19.82 -2.03
C LEU A 447 -31.31 -18.83 -2.68
N ASN A 448 -31.77 -18.17 -3.76
CA ASN A 448 -31.04 -17.10 -4.40
C ASN A 448 -31.16 -15.80 -3.59
N PHE A 449 -30.09 -14.98 -3.56
CA PHE A 449 -30.07 -13.68 -2.85
C PHE A 449 -31.23 -12.76 -3.22
N ASN A 450 -31.74 -12.86 -4.44
CA ASN A 450 -32.83 -12.01 -4.95
C ASN A 450 -34.23 -12.46 -4.50
N ASN A 451 -34.38 -13.68 -3.99
CA ASN A 451 -35.71 -14.29 -3.69
C ASN A 451 -36.04 -14.28 -2.19
N PHE A 452 -35.29 -13.55 -1.37
CA PHE A 452 -35.56 -13.44 0.08
C PHE A 452 -36.84 -12.65 0.42
N THR A 453 -37.54 -12.12 -0.57
CA THR A 453 -38.81 -11.39 -0.40
C THR A 453 -40.05 -12.30 -0.52
N GLU A 454 -39.90 -13.47 -1.15
CA GLU A 454 -40.99 -14.41 -1.38
C GLU A 454 -40.55 -15.84 -1.02
N PHE A 455 -41.26 -16.50 -0.12
CA PHE A 455 -41.03 -17.88 0.26
C PHE A 455 -42.21 -18.73 -0.16
N ASP A 456 -41.94 -19.81 -0.88
CA ASP A 456 -42.89 -20.84 -1.26
C ASP A 456 -42.86 -22.05 -0.31
N SER A 457 -41.82 -22.13 0.58
CA SER A 457 -41.63 -23.27 1.47
C SER A 457 -41.04 -22.85 2.83
N ASN A 458 -41.23 -23.67 3.83
CA ASN A 458 -40.63 -23.44 5.16
C ASN A 458 -39.16 -23.76 5.15
N ILE A 459 -38.34 -22.80 5.62
CA ILE A 459 -36.90 -23.01 5.80
C ILE A 459 -36.56 -23.75 7.10
N PHE A 460 -37.48 -23.82 8.05
CA PHE A 460 -37.32 -24.49 9.32
C PHE A 460 -37.85 -25.92 9.27
N LYS A 461 -37.29 -26.79 10.09
CA LYS A 461 -37.80 -28.13 10.30
C LYS A 461 -39.22 -28.09 10.89
N ALA A 462 -40.02 -29.10 10.57
CA ALA A 462 -41.40 -29.24 11.09
C ALA A 462 -41.41 -29.24 12.62
N ASN A 463 -42.42 -28.63 13.21
CA ASN A 463 -42.60 -28.45 14.66
C ASN A 463 -41.63 -27.53 15.37
N LYS A 464 -40.71 -26.87 14.63
CA LYS A 464 -39.81 -25.88 15.24
C LYS A 464 -40.54 -24.55 15.49
N HIS A 465 -41.38 -24.12 14.55
CA HIS A 465 -42.18 -22.91 14.66
C HIS A 465 -43.62 -23.22 14.17
N THR A 466 -44.48 -23.61 15.09
CA THR A 466 -45.90 -24.01 14.79
C THR A 466 -46.68 -22.94 14.02
N GLU A 467 -46.40 -21.66 14.28
CA GLU A 467 -47.05 -20.54 13.58
C GLU A 467 -46.71 -20.54 12.08
N ILE A 468 -45.48 -20.93 11.70
CA ILE A 468 -45.02 -21.02 10.31
C ILE A 468 -45.63 -22.27 9.65
N ASP A 469 -45.65 -23.40 10.40
CA ASP A 469 -46.20 -24.64 9.89
C ASP A 469 -47.69 -24.49 9.51
N ILE A 470 -48.49 -23.80 10.32
CA ILE A 470 -49.89 -23.46 10.01
C ILE A 470 -50.01 -22.63 8.72
N LEU A 471 -49.17 -21.57 8.60
CA LEU A 471 -49.18 -20.73 7.39
C LEU A 471 -48.77 -21.51 6.13
N VAL A 472 -47.88 -22.47 6.24
CA VAL A 472 -47.47 -23.34 5.14
C VAL A 472 -48.58 -24.30 4.78
N GLU A 473 -49.31 -24.86 5.74
CA GLU A 473 -50.50 -25.69 5.50
C GLU A 473 -51.60 -24.92 4.78
N GLU A 474 -51.87 -23.67 5.22
CA GLU A 474 -52.84 -22.78 4.55
C GLU A 474 -52.42 -22.49 3.10
N LEU A 475 -51.13 -22.15 2.87
CA LEU A 475 -50.59 -21.88 1.53
C LEU A 475 -50.70 -23.11 0.63
N ASN A 476 -50.30 -24.27 1.15
CA ASN A 476 -50.39 -25.53 0.41
C ASN A 476 -51.86 -25.90 0.09
N SER A 477 -52.79 -25.64 0.99
CA SER A 477 -54.24 -25.87 0.73
C SER A 477 -54.73 -24.99 -0.41
N SER A 478 -54.36 -23.72 -0.45
CA SER A 478 -54.71 -22.78 -1.52
C SER A 478 -54.04 -23.12 -2.85
N SER A 479 -52.76 -23.55 -2.85
CA SER A 479 -52.06 -24.00 -4.06
C SER A 479 -52.65 -25.31 -4.58
N ASN A 480 -52.86 -26.29 -3.73
CA ASN A 480 -53.46 -27.57 -4.10
C ASN A 480 -54.86 -27.41 -4.69
N PHE A 481 -55.62 -26.41 -4.25
CA PHE A 481 -56.90 -26.10 -4.86
C PHE A 481 -56.75 -25.71 -6.34
N LEU A 482 -55.78 -24.82 -6.66
CA LEU A 482 -55.55 -24.41 -8.07
C LEU A 482 -55.04 -25.58 -8.92
N ASP A 483 -54.13 -26.41 -8.37
CA ASP A 483 -53.62 -27.57 -9.08
C ASP A 483 -54.72 -28.64 -9.32
N ASN A 484 -55.56 -28.89 -8.32
CA ASN A 484 -56.68 -29.78 -8.44
C ASN A 484 -57.72 -29.25 -9.48
N LEU A 485 -57.88 -27.91 -9.52
CA LEU A 485 -58.75 -27.29 -10.54
C LEU A 485 -58.15 -27.47 -11.95
N VAL A 486 -56.86 -27.29 -12.11
CA VAL A 486 -56.15 -27.56 -13.38
C VAL A 486 -56.31 -29.00 -13.82
N ASN A 487 -56.11 -29.95 -12.91
CA ASN A 487 -56.24 -31.37 -13.17
C ASN A 487 -57.69 -31.73 -13.55
N LYS A 488 -58.64 -31.19 -12.83
CA LYS A 488 -60.05 -31.44 -13.07
C LYS A 488 -60.52 -30.85 -14.40
N LEU A 489 -60.16 -29.62 -14.74
CA LEU A 489 -60.43 -29.01 -16.03
C LEU A 489 -59.70 -29.71 -17.19
N SER A 490 -58.45 -30.14 -16.95
CA SER A 490 -57.67 -30.92 -17.93
C SER A 490 -58.33 -32.26 -18.28
N SER A 491 -59.04 -32.89 -17.32
CA SER A 491 -59.78 -34.13 -17.57
C SER A 491 -60.94 -33.96 -18.56
N PHE A 492 -61.44 -32.75 -18.73
CA PHE A 492 -62.51 -32.46 -19.73
C PHE A 492 -61.92 -32.16 -21.14
N VAL A 493 -60.59 -32.12 -21.29
CA VAL A 493 -59.90 -31.83 -22.55
C VAL A 493 -59.33 -33.11 -23.15
N ASN A 494 -60.16 -33.87 -23.90
CA ASN A 494 -59.76 -35.08 -24.62
C ASN A 494 -59.26 -34.74 -26.04
N ASP A 495 -57.95 -34.48 -26.18
CA ASP A 495 -57.30 -34.24 -27.48
C ASP A 495 -56.61 -35.54 -27.98
N LYS A 496 -57.24 -36.26 -28.97
CA LYS A 496 -56.76 -37.54 -29.54
C LYS A 496 -55.41 -37.44 -30.28
N LYS A 497 -54.79 -36.31 -30.39
CA LYS A 497 -53.49 -36.11 -31.11
C LYS A 497 -52.20 -36.17 -30.25
N ILE A 498 -52.30 -36.62 -28.99
CA ILE A 498 -51.10 -36.65 -28.09
C ILE A 498 -50.55 -38.08 -27.95
N PHE A 499 -50.35 -38.80 -29.04
CA PHE A 499 -49.70 -40.10 -28.98
C PHE A 499 -48.25 -40.13 -29.53
N ILE A 500 -47.56 -38.99 -29.67
CA ILE A 500 -46.15 -38.94 -30.07
C ILE A 500 -45.42 -37.80 -29.37
N LYS A 501 -44.95 -38.05 -28.14
CA LYS A 501 -43.68 -37.62 -27.56
C LYS A 501 -43.67 -37.98 -26.07
N LYS A 502 -43.15 -39.15 -25.80
CA LYS A 502 -42.71 -39.57 -24.46
C LYS A 502 -41.33 -38.94 -24.19
N ASP A 503 -41.23 -37.72 -23.71
CA ASP A 503 -40.02 -37.14 -23.07
C ASP A 503 -40.24 -35.65 -22.84
N SER A 504 -41.17 -35.30 -21.99
CA SER A 504 -41.15 -34.01 -21.25
C SER A 504 -42.26 -34.03 -20.18
N ASN A 505 -41.98 -33.53 -19.00
CA ASN A 505 -42.87 -33.45 -17.83
C ASN A 505 -44.09 -32.52 -18.00
N GLU A 506 -44.63 -32.31 -19.20
CA GLU A 506 -45.87 -31.56 -19.49
C GLU A 506 -47.05 -32.49 -19.68
N SER A 507 -47.58 -33.06 -18.59
CA SER A 507 -48.76 -33.92 -18.62
C SER A 507 -50.06 -33.13 -18.58
N ASN A 508 -50.08 -31.83 -18.26
CA ASN A 508 -51.29 -31.05 -18.10
C ASN A 508 -51.68 -30.29 -19.39
N MET A 509 -52.92 -30.54 -19.90
CA MET A 509 -53.43 -29.84 -21.07
C MET A 509 -53.75 -28.36 -20.82
N ILE A 510 -53.88 -27.97 -19.56
CA ILE A 510 -54.08 -26.62 -19.05
C ILE A 510 -52.93 -26.32 -18.13
N THR A 511 -52.33 -25.14 -18.27
CA THR A 511 -51.22 -24.69 -17.41
C THR A 511 -51.66 -23.54 -16.53
N LEU A 512 -51.25 -23.55 -15.27
CA LEU A 512 -51.39 -22.42 -14.35
C LEU A 512 -50.28 -21.43 -14.64
N LYS A 513 -50.60 -20.13 -14.80
CA LYS A 513 -49.66 -19.04 -14.96
C LYS A 513 -49.99 -17.91 -14.00
N PHE A 514 -48.94 -17.14 -13.64
CA PHE A 514 -49.05 -15.97 -12.78
C PHE A 514 -48.46 -14.75 -13.51
N ASN A 515 -49.11 -13.60 -13.35
CA ASN A 515 -48.49 -12.28 -13.64
C ASN A 515 -48.95 -11.25 -12.60
N ASP A 516 -48.16 -10.22 -12.39
CA ASP A 516 -48.39 -9.20 -11.36
C ASP A 516 -49.68 -8.39 -11.54
N ARG A 517 -50.20 -8.30 -12.78
CA ARG A 517 -51.41 -7.54 -13.11
C ARG A 517 -52.70 -8.29 -12.86
N ASP A 518 -52.73 -9.57 -13.21
CA ASP A 518 -53.95 -10.38 -13.26
C ASP A 518 -53.96 -11.48 -12.21
N GLY A 519 -52.88 -11.69 -11.47
CA GLY A 519 -52.71 -12.81 -10.55
C GLY A 519 -52.55 -14.15 -11.27
N HIS A 520 -52.98 -15.23 -10.59
CA HIS A 520 -53.02 -16.57 -11.17
C HIS A 520 -54.16 -16.69 -12.18
N TYR A 521 -53.91 -17.36 -13.30
CA TYR A 521 -54.88 -17.69 -14.31
C TYR A 521 -54.53 -18.96 -15.05
N LEU A 522 -55.54 -19.63 -15.62
CA LEU A 522 -55.30 -20.81 -16.41
C LEU A 522 -55.03 -20.43 -17.86
N TYR A 523 -54.13 -21.16 -18.48
CA TYR A 523 -53.62 -20.89 -19.82
C TYR A 523 -53.76 -22.13 -20.71
N ILE A 524 -54.51 -22.04 -21.83
CA ILE A 524 -54.86 -23.15 -22.72
C ILE A 524 -54.77 -22.70 -24.19
N THR A 525 -54.45 -23.61 -25.11
CA THR A 525 -54.54 -23.31 -26.55
C THR A 525 -55.96 -23.11 -27.00
N ASN A 526 -56.19 -22.20 -27.98
CA ASN A 526 -57.53 -21.87 -28.47
C ASN A 526 -58.28 -23.11 -28.90
N ARG A 527 -57.65 -24.02 -29.61
CA ARG A 527 -58.25 -25.31 -30.02
C ARG A 527 -58.71 -26.15 -28.83
N ARG A 528 -57.86 -26.30 -27.80
CA ARG A 528 -58.20 -27.07 -26.61
C ARG A 528 -59.33 -26.39 -25.80
N CYS A 529 -59.35 -25.06 -25.83
CA CYS A 529 -60.40 -24.26 -25.20
C CYS A 529 -61.76 -24.51 -25.81
N GLU A 530 -61.85 -24.66 -27.13
CA GLU A 530 -63.12 -25.05 -27.79
C GLU A 530 -63.61 -26.46 -27.39
N ILE A 531 -62.71 -27.42 -27.27
CA ILE A 531 -63.00 -28.75 -26.76
C ILE A 531 -63.49 -28.69 -25.33
N LEU A 532 -62.83 -27.93 -24.48
CA LEU A 532 -63.23 -27.71 -23.12
C LEU A 532 -64.61 -27.07 -23.02
N LYS A 533 -64.92 -26.02 -23.75
CA LYS A 533 -66.22 -25.34 -23.79
C LYS A 533 -67.35 -26.30 -24.21
N LYS A 534 -67.16 -27.17 -25.24
CA LYS A 534 -68.11 -28.17 -25.66
C LYS A 534 -68.35 -29.20 -24.57
N ASN A 535 -67.35 -29.71 -23.91
CA ASN A 535 -67.51 -30.75 -22.89
C ASN A 535 -68.08 -30.18 -21.57
N LEU A 536 -68.00 -28.91 -21.34
CA LEU A 536 -68.58 -28.25 -20.16
C LEU A 536 -70.04 -27.84 -20.36
N GLN A 537 -70.60 -27.85 -21.56
CA GLN A 537 -72.02 -27.48 -21.83
C GLN A 537 -73.04 -28.26 -21.03
N ASN A 538 -72.73 -29.50 -20.70
CA ASN A 538 -73.66 -30.41 -19.98
C ASN A 538 -73.37 -30.49 -18.46
N VAL A 539 -72.38 -29.73 -17.97
CA VAL A 539 -71.98 -29.69 -16.55
C VAL A 539 -72.43 -28.35 -15.96
N LYS A 540 -73.15 -28.35 -14.83
CA LYS A 540 -73.56 -27.12 -14.15
C LYS A 540 -72.53 -26.59 -13.20
N GLU A 541 -71.87 -27.46 -12.46
CA GLU A 541 -70.92 -27.14 -11.40
C GLU A 541 -69.74 -28.10 -11.48
N ILE A 542 -68.53 -27.57 -11.10
CA ILE A 542 -67.30 -28.34 -10.91
C ILE A 542 -66.97 -28.35 -9.43
N GLU A 543 -66.85 -29.53 -8.82
CA GLU A 543 -66.45 -29.71 -7.46
C GLU A 543 -64.91 -29.91 -7.40
N VAL A 544 -64.20 -29.05 -6.65
CA VAL A 544 -62.78 -29.15 -6.38
C VAL A 544 -62.58 -29.05 -4.88
N GLY A 545 -62.26 -30.19 -4.26
CA GLY A 545 -62.17 -30.28 -2.80
C GLY A 545 -63.52 -29.91 -2.14
N LYS A 546 -63.50 -28.93 -1.26
CA LYS A 546 -64.66 -28.39 -0.54
C LYS A 546 -65.43 -27.29 -1.32
N HIS A 547 -64.97 -26.90 -2.47
CA HIS A 547 -65.54 -25.77 -3.22
C HIS A 547 -66.29 -26.21 -4.48
N LYS A 548 -67.42 -25.57 -4.71
CA LYS A 548 -68.20 -25.74 -5.91
C LYS A 548 -68.08 -24.47 -6.75
N ILE A 549 -67.75 -24.59 -8.02
CA ILE A 549 -67.66 -23.48 -8.98
C ILE A 549 -68.68 -23.66 -10.08
N ASN A 550 -69.55 -22.69 -10.30
CA ASN A 550 -70.50 -22.71 -11.40
C ASN A 550 -69.77 -22.45 -12.72
N ILE A 551 -70.14 -23.22 -13.75
CA ILE A 551 -69.45 -23.06 -15.05
C ILE A 551 -69.72 -21.71 -15.68
N SER A 552 -70.82 -21.05 -15.37
CA SER A 552 -71.16 -19.71 -15.82
C SER A 552 -70.14 -18.62 -15.27
N GLU A 553 -69.36 -18.92 -14.22
CA GLU A 553 -68.42 -18.00 -13.64
C GLU A 553 -67.09 -17.99 -14.38
N PHE A 554 -66.82 -18.94 -15.30
CA PHE A 554 -65.61 -18.98 -16.06
C PHE A 554 -65.56 -17.95 -17.19
N GLU A 555 -64.58 -17.05 -17.14
CA GLU A 555 -64.25 -16.06 -18.15
C GLU A 555 -63.21 -16.64 -19.11
N PHE A 556 -63.49 -16.71 -20.40
CA PHE A 556 -62.61 -17.20 -21.46
C PHE A 556 -62.17 -15.98 -22.30
N VAL A 557 -60.91 -15.53 -22.15
CA VAL A 557 -60.40 -14.36 -22.88
C VAL A 557 -59.28 -14.81 -23.84
N GLU A 558 -59.54 -14.65 -25.13
CA GLU A 558 -58.50 -14.89 -26.16
C GLU A 558 -57.44 -13.80 -26.11
N LEU A 559 -56.17 -14.21 -26.10
CA LEU A 559 -55.06 -13.27 -26.04
C LEU A 559 -54.76 -12.70 -27.45
N PRO A 560 -54.73 -11.39 -27.62
CA PRO A 560 -54.46 -10.75 -28.91
C PRO A 560 -53.14 -11.24 -29.51
N LYS A 561 -53.15 -11.63 -30.79
CA LYS A 561 -52.00 -12.14 -31.54
C LYS A 561 -51.39 -13.46 -30.97
N SER A 562 -52.15 -14.24 -30.20
CA SER A 562 -51.72 -15.46 -29.57
C SER A 562 -52.65 -16.60 -29.92
N SER A 563 -52.13 -17.84 -30.02
CA SER A 563 -52.90 -19.07 -30.19
C SER A 563 -53.46 -19.65 -28.88
N TYR A 564 -53.53 -18.82 -27.83
CA TYR A 564 -53.87 -19.20 -26.46
C TYR A 564 -55.03 -18.37 -25.90
N THR A 565 -55.83 -19.03 -25.06
CA THR A 565 -56.93 -18.44 -24.31
C THR A 565 -56.59 -18.46 -22.82
N LYS A 566 -56.84 -17.34 -22.14
CA LYS A 566 -56.82 -17.21 -20.69
C LYS A 566 -58.18 -17.60 -20.13
N ILE A 567 -58.14 -18.47 -19.10
CA ILE A 567 -59.38 -18.87 -18.36
C ILE A 567 -59.23 -18.33 -16.93
N ASN A 568 -60.26 -17.62 -16.48
CA ASN A 568 -60.29 -17.12 -15.10
C ASN A 568 -61.72 -17.25 -14.56
N CYS A 569 -61.88 -17.16 -13.27
CA CYS A 569 -63.17 -17.05 -12.60
C CYS A 569 -62.98 -16.27 -11.27
N LYS A 570 -64.11 -15.84 -10.69
CA LYS A 570 -64.09 -15.10 -9.43
C LYS A 570 -63.30 -15.83 -8.34
N LYS A 571 -63.49 -17.17 -8.23
CA LYS A 571 -62.82 -18.01 -7.23
C LYS A 571 -61.33 -18.12 -7.46
N ILE A 572 -60.85 -18.20 -8.72
CA ILE A 572 -59.42 -18.19 -9.03
C ILE A 572 -58.81 -16.87 -8.60
N LYS A 573 -59.48 -15.73 -8.88
CA LYS A 573 -59.02 -14.40 -8.48
C LYS A 573 -58.93 -14.25 -6.95
N GLU A 574 -59.96 -14.75 -6.22
CA GLU A 574 -59.98 -14.77 -4.75
C GLU A 574 -58.80 -15.57 -4.18
N ILE A 575 -58.64 -16.84 -4.60
CA ILE A 575 -57.55 -17.72 -4.14
C ILE A 575 -56.18 -17.15 -4.56
N SER A 576 -56.08 -16.55 -5.75
CA SER A 576 -54.83 -15.87 -6.17
C SER A 576 -54.44 -14.71 -5.24
N ASN A 577 -55.40 -13.88 -4.85
CA ASN A 577 -55.17 -12.81 -3.89
C ASN A 577 -54.82 -13.34 -2.48
N GLU A 578 -55.54 -14.41 -2.06
CA GLU A 578 -55.22 -15.11 -0.80
C GLU A 578 -53.78 -15.63 -0.80
N LEU A 579 -53.34 -16.29 -1.90
CA LEU A 579 -51.98 -16.79 -2.04
C LEU A 579 -50.90 -15.68 -1.94
N VAL A 580 -51.13 -14.55 -2.60
CA VAL A 580 -50.18 -13.39 -2.51
C VAL A 580 -50.10 -12.89 -1.08
N VAL A 581 -51.22 -12.74 -0.39
CA VAL A 581 -51.25 -12.30 1.03
C VAL A 581 -50.61 -13.34 1.94
N GLN A 582 -50.88 -14.65 1.74
CA GLN A 582 -50.31 -15.75 2.51
C GLN A 582 -48.79 -15.82 2.33
N LYS A 583 -48.29 -15.73 1.08
CA LYS A 583 -46.84 -15.66 0.80
C LYS A 583 -46.17 -14.49 1.49
N SER A 584 -46.78 -13.29 1.44
CA SER A 584 -46.26 -12.11 2.13
C SER A 584 -46.22 -12.28 3.66
N LYS A 585 -47.32 -12.83 4.25
CA LYS A 585 -47.37 -13.14 5.69
C LYS A 585 -46.33 -14.19 6.08
N LEU A 586 -46.19 -15.25 5.29
CA LEU A 586 -45.20 -16.30 5.49
C LEU A 586 -43.77 -15.71 5.46
N ALA A 587 -43.44 -14.93 4.42
CA ALA A 587 -42.12 -14.29 4.29
C ALA A 587 -41.80 -13.39 5.48
N LYS A 588 -42.76 -12.57 5.92
CA LYS A 588 -42.60 -11.71 7.10
C LYS A 588 -42.34 -12.56 8.36
N LYS A 589 -43.10 -13.62 8.57
CA LYS A 589 -42.96 -14.48 9.76
C LYS A 589 -41.67 -15.28 9.76
N ILE A 590 -41.26 -15.80 8.61
CA ILE A 590 -39.95 -16.46 8.44
C ILE A 590 -38.83 -15.50 8.78
N LYS A 591 -38.85 -14.25 8.30
CA LYS A 591 -37.83 -13.24 8.61
C LYS A 591 -37.77 -12.94 10.12
N GLU A 592 -38.93 -12.79 10.77
CA GLU A 592 -38.96 -12.56 12.23
C GLU A 592 -38.33 -13.73 13.00
N LYS A 593 -38.72 -14.95 12.71
CA LYS A 593 -38.21 -16.16 13.40
C LYS A 593 -36.73 -16.41 13.04
N PHE A 594 -36.34 -16.22 11.78
CA PHE A 594 -34.95 -16.34 11.37
C PHE A 594 -34.04 -15.39 12.14
N LYS A 595 -34.46 -14.14 12.34
CA LYS A 595 -33.74 -13.18 13.18
C LYS A 595 -33.58 -13.63 14.62
N LEU A 596 -34.62 -14.25 15.21
CA LEU A 596 -34.56 -14.79 16.58
C LEU A 596 -33.56 -15.96 16.66
N GLU A 597 -33.55 -16.85 15.68
CA GLU A 597 -32.61 -17.98 15.64
C GLU A 597 -31.16 -17.49 15.45
N ILE A 598 -30.93 -16.43 14.65
CA ILE A 598 -29.61 -15.78 14.54
C ILE A 598 -29.13 -15.24 15.87
N ILE A 599 -30.01 -14.53 16.62
CA ILE A 599 -29.65 -13.99 17.94
C ILE A 599 -29.29 -15.13 18.90
N PHE A 600 -30.07 -16.20 18.92
CA PHE A 600 -29.81 -17.38 19.72
C PHE A 600 -28.46 -18.03 19.35
N MET A 601 -28.18 -18.21 18.05
CA MET A 601 -26.90 -18.78 17.61
C MET A 601 -25.71 -17.95 18.08
N LEU A 602 -25.78 -16.63 17.99
CA LEU A 602 -24.73 -15.74 18.45
C LEU A 602 -24.51 -15.84 19.96
N ASP A 603 -25.57 -15.92 20.73
CA ASP A 603 -25.50 -16.07 22.19
C ASP A 603 -24.82 -17.39 22.61
N GLN A 604 -25.17 -18.49 21.95
CA GLN A 604 -24.67 -19.80 22.29
C GLN A 604 -23.28 -20.13 21.70
N PHE A 605 -22.99 -19.72 20.46
CA PHE A 605 -21.86 -20.23 19.68
C PHE A 605 -20.80 -19.17 19.30
N SER A 606 -20.96 -17.90 19.69
CA SER A 606 -20.01 -16.83 19.30
C SER A 606 -18.55 -17.16 19.69
N ASN A 607 -18.32 -17.75 20.86
CA ASN A 607 -16.98 -18.15 21.31
C ASN A 607 -16.35 -19.20 20.38
N ILE A 608 -17.14 -20.13 19.88
CA ILE A 608 -16.71 -21.19 18.95
C ILE A 608 -16.31 -20.52 17.61
N PHE A 609 -17.13 -19.59 17.12
CA PHE A 609 -16.85 -18.88 15.87
C PHE A 609 -15.54 -18.07 15.93
N VAL A 610 -15.33 -17.32 17.01
CA VAL A 610 -14.11 -16.53 17.22
C VAL A 610 -12.87 -17.41 17.34
N TYR A 611 -12.97 -18.52 18.09
CA TYR A 611 -11.86 -19.46 18.25
C TYR A 611 -11.43 -20.04 16.91
N TRP A 612 -12.40 -20.61 16.15
CA TRP A 612 -12.08 -21.28 14.90
C TRP A 612 -11.64 -20.32 13.80
N ALA A 613 -12.19 -19.12 13.73
CA ALA A 613 -11.71 -18.11 12.79
C ALA A 613 -10.20 -17.84 12.93
N LYS A 614 -9.73 -17.68 14.17
CA LYS A 614 -8.29 -17.50 14.46
C LYS A 614 -7.48 -18.77 14.18
N LYS A 615 -7.99 -19.94 14.59
CA LYS A 615 -7.26 -21.21 14.41
C LYS A 615 -7.13 -21.60 12.95
N ILE A 616 -8.17 -21.44 12.14
CA ILE A 616 -8.12 -21.72 10.68
C ILE A 616 -7.10 -20.80 10.00
N GLY A 617 -7.11 -19.50 10.31
CA GLY A 617 -6.12 -18.57 9.78
C GLY A 617 -4.68 -19.01 10.10
N TYR A 618 -4.45 -19.43 11.32
CA TYR A 618 -3.15 -19.92 11.77
C TYR A 618 -2.75 -21.25 11.12
N ILE A 619 -3.66 -22.24 11.09
CA ILE A 619 -3.39 -23.55 10.48
C ILE A 619 -3.07 -23.41 8.98
N ASP A 620 -3.84 -22.61 8.27
CA ASP A 620 -3.64 -22.35 6.85
C ASP A 620 -2.32 -21.60 6.60
N PHE A 621 -1.97 -20.64 7.46
CA PHE A 621 -0.67 -19.97 7.44
C PHE A 621 0.49 -20.97 7.57
N ILE A 622 0.45 -21.87 8.56
CA ILE A 622 1.50 -22.88 8.77
C ILE A 622 1.56 -23.86 7.59
N ASN A 623 0.42 -24.31 7.09
CA ASN A 623 0.36 -25.19 5.91
C ASN A 623 0.92 -24.49 4.66
N SER A 624 0.60 -23.20 4.46
CA SER A 624 1.17 -22.38 3.37
C SER A 624 2.69 -22.30 3.46
N GLY A 625 3.24 -22.14 4.67
CA GLY A 625 4.68 -22.17 4.93
C GLY A 625 5.33 -23.52 4.60
N ALA A 626 4.67 -24.63 4.94
CA ALA A 626 5.15 -25.96 4.58
C ALA A 626 5.16 -26.19 3.07
N ILE A 627 4.10 -25.79 2.35
CA ILE A 627 4.02 -25.88 0.88
C ILE A 627 5.08 -25.00 0.23
N ALA A 628 5.24 -23.74 0.70
CA ALA A 628 6.26 -22.85 0.18
C ALA A 628 7.67 -23.41 0.35
N SER A 629 7.94 -24.06 1.50
CA SER A 629 9.24 -24.67 1.80
C SER A 629 9.54 -25.86 0.88
N ILE A 630 8.58 -26.72 0.64
CA ILE A 630 8.73 -27.86 -0.30
C ILE A 630 8.93 -27.35 -1.72
N LYS A 631 8.06 -26.44 -2.17
CA LYS A 631 8.06 -25.93 -3.54
C LYS A 631 9.35 -25.21 -3.94
N ASN A 632 9.91 -24.43 -2.99
CA ASN A 632 11.07 -23.57 -3.26
C ASN A 632 12.36 -24.13 -2.63
N HIS A 633 12.34 -25.35 -2.06
CA HIS A 633 13.50 -25.98 -1.41
C HIS A 633 14.11 -25.08 -0.30
N TYR A 634 13.26 -24.54 0.58
CA TYR A 634 13.71 -23.72 1.71
C TYR A 634 14.11 -24.60 2.89
N SER A 635 15.10 -24.16 3.66
CA SER A 635 15.61 -24.85 4.84
C SER A 635 15.11 -24.24 6.15
N LYS A 636 15.02 -25.08 7.19
CA LYS A 636 14.63 -24.65 8.53
C LYS A 636 15.72 -23.76 9.14
N PRO A 637 15.43 -22.50 9.51
CA PRO A 637 16.39 -21.68 10.22
C PRO A 637 16.58 -22.14 11.67
N LEU A 638 17.75 -21.83 12.24
CA LEU A 638 18.09 -22.12 13.63
C LEU A 638 18.25 -20.80 14.40
N ILE A 639 17.54 -20.67 15.50
CA ILE A 639 17.71 -19.53 16.42
C ILE A 639 18.78 -19.88 17.44
N ASN A 640 19.83 -19.06 17.49
CA ASN A 640 20.84 -19.08 18.52
C ASN A 640 20.89 -17.69 19.15
N ARG A 641 20.17 -17.49 20.26
CA ARG A 641 20.00 -16.17 20.86
C ARG A 641 21.24 -15.76 21.63
N ILE A 642 21.79 -14.63 21.23
CA ILE A 642 22.89 -13.93 21.93
C ILE A 642 22.49 -12.48 22.14
N GLU A 643 23.28 -11.71 22.89
CA GLU A 643 22.98 -10.33 23.25
C GLU A 643 22.85 -9.41 22.02
N ASN A 644 23.76 -9.55 21.05
CA ASN A 644 23.77 -8.79 19.81
C ASN A 644 23.22 -9.62 18.66
N SER A 645 22.32 -9.06 17.85
CA SER A 645 21.75 -9.79 16.71
C SER A 645 22.80 -10.09 15.64
N TYR A 646 22.69 -11.27 15.03
CA TYR A 646 23.57 -11.72 13.96
C TYR A 646 22.86 -12.68 13.01
N PHE A 647 23.46 -12.94 11.87
CA PHE A 647 23.11 -14.07 11.02
C PHE A 647 24.36 -14.72 10.42
N ASN A 648 24.30 -16.04 10.25
CA ASN A 648 25.27 -16.84 9.53
C ASN A 648 24.51 -17.73 8.54
N CYS A 649 24.82 -17.61 7.26
CA CYS A 649 24.11 -18.33 6.20
C CYS A 649 25.07 -18.94 5.18
N THR A 650 24.68 -20.12 4.68
CA THR A 650 25.35 -20.78 3.57
C THR A 650 24.39 -20.89 2.38
N ASN A 651 24.90 -20.58 1.19
CA ASN A 651 24.15 -20.62 -0.07
C ASN A 651 22.80 -19.87 -0.01
N LEU A 652 22.84 -18.64 0.49
CA LEU A 652 21.68 -17.74 0.57
C LEU A 652 21.21 -17.39 -0.84
N ARG A 653 19.92 -17.55 -1.12
CA ARG A 653 19.26 -17.26 -2.39
C ARG A 653 18.26 -16.12 -2.23
N HIS A 654 17.85 -15.53 -3.35
CA HIS A 654 16.85 -14.46 -3.36
C HIS A 654 15.46 -15.03 -3.64
N PRO A 655 14.54 -15.05 -2.66
CA PRO A 655 13.24 -15.74 -2.79
C PRO A 655 12.41 -15.29 -4.01
N ILE A 656 12.50 -14.01 -4.40
CA ILE A 656 11.74 -13.48 -5.52
C ILE A 656 12.46 -13.73 -6.84
N VAL A 657 13.76 -13.40 -6.92
CA VAL A 657 14.52 -13.46 -8.19
C VAL A 657 14.64 -14.90 -8.70
N GLU A 658 14.87 -15.87 -7.84
CA GLU A 658 14.94 -17.29 -8.22
C GLU A 658 13.62 -17.82 -8.84
N ASN A 659 12.48 -17.21 -8.50
CA ASN A 659 11.17 -17.56 -9.03
C ASN A 659 10.72 -16.75 -10.26
N ILE A 660 11.51 -15.73 -10.65
CA ILE A 660 11.23 -14.90 -11.84
C ILE A 660 12.16 -15.28 -12.99
N SER A 661 13.43 -15.54 -12.68
CA SER A 661 14.47 -15.82 -13.71
C SER A 661 14.25 -17.19 -14.35
N THR A 662 13.83 -17.19 -15.61
CA THR A 662 13.64 -18.41 -16.39
C THR A 662 14.91 -18.80 -17.17
N ASN A 663 15.84 -17.86 -17.40
CA ASN A 663 16.97 -18.00 -18.31
C ASN A 663 18.35 -18.04 -17.63
N SER A 664 18.45 -17.72 -16.33
CA SER A 664 19.72 -17.74 -15.59
C SER A 664 19.52 -18.20 -14.17
N GLU A 665 20.41 -19.08 -13.72
CA GLU A 665 20.45 -19.53 -12.32
C GLU A 665 20.88 -18.39 -11.40
N TYR A 666 20.23 -18.26 -10.24
CA TYR A 666 20.67 -17.33 -9.18
C TYR A 666 21.94 -17.87 -8.52
N LYS A 667 23.00 -17.04 -8.44
CA LYS A 667 24.23 -17.40 -7.72
C LYS A 667 24.01 -17.23 -6.22
N PRO A 668 24.07 -18.31 -5.42
CA PRO A 668 23.93 -18.25 -3.97
C PRO A 668 25.17 -17.65 -3.28
N HIS A 669 24.97 -17.06 -2.11
CA HIS A 669 26.04 -16.42 -1.34
C HIS A 669 26.13 -16.94 0.09
N SER A 670 27.34 -17.02 0.63
CA SER A 670 27.56 -17.39 2.03
C SER A 670 28.14 -16.20 2.80
N LEU A 671 27.52 -15.89 3.94
CA LEU A 671 27.84 -14.67 4.71
C LEU A 671 27.66 -14.93 6.20
N GLU A 672 28.51 -14.29 7.00
CA GLU A 672 28.39 -14.22 8.45
C GLU A 672 28.61 -12.78 8.91
N LEU A 673 27.64 -12.22 9.63
CA LEU A 673 27.65 -10.80 10.05
C LEU A 673 26.94 -10.60 11.37
N GLY A 674 27.51 -9.72 12.20
CA GLY A 674 26.92 -9.27 13.46
C GLY A 674 27.29 -10.17 14.65
N GLY A 675 26.63 -9.93 15.80
CA GLY A 675 26.87 -10.65 17.03
C GLY A 675 28.18 -10.26 17.70
N ASP A 676 28.81 -11.25 18.34
CA ASP A 676 30.13 -11.11 18.95
C ASP A 676 31.26 -11.41 17.96
N ASN A 677 30.92 -11.66 16.70
CA ASN A 677 31.89 -11.89 15.63
C ASN A 677 32.71 -10.63 15.35
N GLU A 678 33.89 -10.83 14.79
CA GLU A 678 34.79 -9.73 14.43
C GLU A 678 34.21 -8.81 13.34
N LEU A 679 33.14 -9.25 12.61
CA LEU A 679 32.61 -8.56 11.45
C LEU A 679 31.17 -8.12 11.69
N CYS A 680 30.94 -6.80 11.79
CA CYS A 680 29.59 -6.22 11.85
C CYS A 680 29.15 -5.56 10.53
N GLY A 681 30.09 -5.16 9.66
CA GLY A 681 29.78 -4.42 8.45
C GLY A 681 30.51 -4.90 7.19
N ILE A 682 29.82 -4.81 6.05
CA ILE A 682 30.39 -5.02 4.72
C ILE A 682 30.21 -3.76 3.87
N LEU A 683 31.35 -3.29 3.30
CA LEU A 683 31.33 -2.36 2.17
C LEU A 683 31.29 -3.18 0.87
N LEU A 684 30.19 -3.11 0.18
CA LEU A 684 29.94 -3.92 -1.03
C LEU A 684 30.22 -3.08 -2.27
N TYR A 685 31.26 -3.43 -3.02
CA TYR A 685 31.62 -2.81 -4.29
C TYR A 685 31.13 -3.63 -5.48
N GLY A 686 31.09 -3.02 -6.63
CA GLY A 686 30.73 -3.67 -7.91
C GLY A 686 30.04 -2.68 -8.84
N ILE A 687 30.07 -2.97 -10.12
CA ILE A 687 29.42 -2.16 -11.15
C ILE A 687 27.90 -2.23 -11.05
N ASN A 688 27.21 -1.30 -11.71
CA ASN A 688 25.75 -1.36 -11.82
C ASN A 688 25.36 -2.68 -12.52
N SER A 689 24.25 -3.27 -12.10
CA SER A 689 23.75 -4.57 -12.56
C SER A 689 24.59 -5.80 -12.13
N SER A 690 25.66 -5.65 -11.33
CA SER A 690 26.40 -6.81 -10.77
C SER A 690 25.60 -7.63 -9.76
N GLY A 691 24.52 -7.06 -9.19
CA GLY A 691 23.67 -7.73 -8.20
C GLY A 691 23.80 -7.25 -6.76
N LYS A 692 24.45 -6.11 -6.49
CA LYS A 692 24.63 -5.53 -5.12
C LYS A 692 23.29 -5.39 -4.38
N SER A 693 22.34 -4.68 -4.96
CA SER A 693 21.01 -4.47 -4.39
C SER A 693 20.24 -5.79 -4.23
N THR A 694 20.42 -6.72 -5.17
CA THR A 694 19.82 -8.06 -5.11
C THR A 694 20.34 -8.86 -3.93
N LEU A 695 21.64 -8.85 -3.66
CA LEU A 695 22.24 -9.50 -2.49
C LEU A 695 21.71 -8.91 -1.18
N MET A 696 21.66 -7.58 -1.07
CA MET A 696 21.13 -6.92 0.13
C MET A 696 19.65 -7.26 0.35
N LYS A 697 18.84 -7.23 -0.72
CA LYS A 697 17.43 -7.62 -0.66
C LYS A 697 17.26 -9.09 -0.25
N SER A 698 18.11 -10.00 -0.75
CA SER A 698 18.03 -11.41 -0.36
C SER A 698 18.23 -11.61 1.15
N ILE A 699 19.13 -10.87 1.76
CA ILE A 699 19.39 -10.92 3.21
C ILE A 699 18.16 -10.42 3.98
N GLY A 700 17.65 -9.22 3.64
CA GLY A 700 16.47 -8.65 4.29
C GLY A 700 15.24 -9.57 4.19
N LEU A 701 14.98 -10.13 3.01
CA LEU A 701 13.86 -11.03 2.78
C LEU A 701 13.97 -12.34 3.57
N ASN A 702 15.16 -12.93 3.67
CA ASN A 702 15.34 -14.16 4.45
C ASN A 702 15.25 -13.92 5.96
N ILE A 703 15.70 -12.78 6.47
CA ILE A 703 15.47 -12.38 7.87
C ILE A 703 13.96 -12.25 8.13
N ILE A 704 13.22 -11.65 7.22
CA ILE A 704 11.76 -11.54 7.35
C ILE A 704 11.11 -12.92 7.31
N LEU A 705 11.49 -13.80 6.37
CA LEU A 705 11.00 -15.18 6.32
C LEU A 705 11.28 -15.92 7.63
N ALA A 706 12.50 -15.82 8.18
CA ALA A 706 12.83 -16.39 9.46
C ALA A 706 11.93 -15.80 10.57
N GLN A 707 11.80 -14.49 10.67
CA GLN A 707 11.05 -13.84 11.75
C GLN A 707 9.52 -13.85 11.58
N ILE A 708 8.98 -14.32 10.44
CA ILE A 708 7.56 -14.72 10.37
C ILE A 708 7.35 -16.18 10.79
N GLY A 709 8.42 -16.96 10.99
CA GLY A 709 8.36 -18.37 11.34
C GLY A 709 8.29 -19.31 10.14
N TYR A 710 8.71 -18.87 8.96
CA TYR A 710 8.84 -19.70 7.77
C TYR A 710 10.27 -20.19 7.57
N PHE A 711 10.46 -21.20 6.74
CA PHE A 711 11.75 -21.64 6.28
C PHE A 711 12.33 -20.60 5.29
N VAL A 712 13.65 -20.60 5.14
CA VAL A 712 14.42 -19.59 4.42
C VAL A 712 15.06 -20.13 3.14
N ALA A 713 15.29 -19.26 2.18
CA ALA A 713 15.97 -19.61 0.93
C ALA A 713 17.50 -19.68 1.13
N ALA A 714 17.96 -20.69 1.86
CA ALA A 714 19.37 -20.95 2.12
C ALA A 714 19.56 -22.43 2.40
N ASP A 715 20.79 -22.95 2.35
CA ASP A 715 21.06 -24.32 2.78
C ASP A 715 21.13 -24.42 4.30
N ASN A 716 21.77 -23.43 4.92
CA ASN A 716 21.79 -23.27 6.37
C ASN A 716 21.66 -21.79 6.74
N PHE A 717 20.91 -21.51 7.81
CA PHE A 717 20.67 -20.16 8.30
C PHE A 717 20.55 -20.17 9.83
N ILE A 718 21.55 -19.62 10.50
CA ILE A 718 21.59 -19.49 11.95
C ILE A 718 21.52 -18.00 12.29
N PHE A 719 20.65 -17.61 13.21
CA PHE A 719 20.50 -16.20 13.52
C PHE A 719 20.06 -15.95 14.96
N SER A 720 20.34 -14.73 15.44
CA SER A 720 19.68 -14.14 16.62
C SER A 720 18.69 -13.09 16.11
N PRO A 721 17.41 -13.10 16.56
CA PRO A 721 16.37 -12.22 16.02
C PRO A 721 16.77 -10.74 16.02
N TYR A 722 16.54 -10.06 14.93
CA TYR A 722 16.70 -8.61 14.81
C TYR A 722 15.49 -7.88 15.36
N TYR A 723 15.71 -6.71 15.96
CA TYR A 723 14.65 -5.84 16.51
C TYR A 723 14.29 -4.73 15.56
N SER A 724 15.21 -4.35 14.68
CA SER A 724 14.99 -3.32 13.67
C SER A 724 15.69 -3.69 12.35
N LEU A 725 15.02 -3.47 11.25
CA LEU A 725 15.54 -3.59 9.90
C LEU A 725 15.29 -2.27 9.18
N PHE A 726 16.36 -1.61 8.79
CA PHE A 726 16.32 -0.38 8.00
C PHE A 726 16.86 -0.63 6.60
N THR A 727 16.15 -0.10 5.62
CA THR A 727 16.58 -0.15 4.23
C THR A 727 16.77 1.26 3.68
N ARG A 728 17.77 1.44 2.85
CA ARG A 728 17.97 2.58 1.97
C ARG A 728 18.43 2.05 0.62
N ILE A 729 17.49 1.55 -0.18
CA ILE A 729 17.76 0.98 -1.50
C ILE A 729 17.18 1.94 -2.52
N SER A 730 18.05 2.52 -3.37
CA SER A 730 17.66 3.50 -4.38
C SER A 730 16.66 2.92 -5.38
N GLY A 731 15.58 3.65 -5.64
CA GLY A 731 14.51 3.26 -6.57
C GLY A 731 13.26 4.16 -6.52
N ASN A 732 13.10 4.92 -5.46
CA ASN A 732 11.95 5.81 -5.30
C ASN A 732 12.38 7.29 -5.33
N ASP A 733 12.98 7.74 -6.43
CA ASP A 733 13.02 9.16 -6.75
C ASP A 733 11.60 9.63 -7.07
N ASN A 734 10.88 9.97 -6.03
CA ASN A 734 9.51 10.48 -6.15
C ASN A 734 9.59 11.94 -6.60
N ILE A 735 9.75 12.14 -7.90
CA ILE A 735 9.82 13.46 -8.58
C ILE A 735 8.63 14.36 -8.17
N TYR A 736 7.52 13.74 -7.77
CA TYR A 736 6.31 14.46 -7.33
C TYR A 736 6.40 15.10 -5.93
N ARG A 737 7.43 14.78 -5.12
CA ARG A 737 7.57 15.32 -3.75
C ARG A 737 8.22 16.71 -3.70
N GLY A 738 8.75 17.23 -4.81
CA GLY A 738 9.38 18.57 -4.87
C GLY A 738 10.60 18.76 -3.97
N GLN A 739 11.07 17.70 -3.32
CA GLN A 739 12.31 17.69 -2.51
C GLN A 739 13.45 17.15 -3.35
N SER A 740 14.66 17.70 -3.16
CA SER A 740 15.82 17.12 -3.81
C SER A 740 16.06 15.70 -3.30
N SER A 741 16.43 14.79 -4.17
CA SER A 741 16.74 13.39 -3.83
C SER A 741 17.71 13.29 -2.65
N PHE A 742 18.67 14.18 -2.57
CA PHE A 742 19.62 14.28 -1.47
C PHE A 742 18.98 14.62 -0.11
N MET A 743 17.96 15.50 -0.08
CA MET A 743 17.27 15.82 1.19
C MET A 743 16.52 14.60 1.73
N VAL A 744 15.85 13.84 0.87
CA VAL A 744 15.17 12.59 1.25
C VAL A 744 16.19 11.58 1.79
N GLU A 745 17.33 11.42 1.11
CA GLU A 745 18.44 10.58 1.59
C GLU A 745 18.92 10.96 3.00
N MET A 746 19.10 12.24 3.25
CA MET A 746 19.56 12.73 4.56
C MET A 746 18.52 12.52 5.66
N ILE A 747 17.23 12.64 5.35
CA ILE A 747 16.16 12.34 6.30
C ILE A 747 16.17 10.85 6.67
N GLU A 748 16.23 9.95 5.69
CA GLU A 748 16.26 8.51 5.92
C GLU A 748 17.53 8.10 6.68
N LEU A 749 18.69 8.62 6.32
CA LEU A 749 19.94 8.37 7.03
C LEU A 749 19.88 8.87 8.48
N THR A 750 19.30 10.05 8.69
CA THR A 750 19.09 10.60 10.05
C THR A 750 18.19 9.70 10.89
N SER A 751 17.13 9.14 10.30
CA SER A 751 16.24 8.19 10.95
C SER A 751 17.00 6.92 11.40
N ILE A 752 17.84 6.36 10.54
CA ILE A 752 18.71 5.23 10.87
C ILE A 752 19.62 5.58 12.04
N LEU A 753 20.38 6.70 11.91
CA LEU A 753 21.39 7.11 12.88
C LEU A 753 20.84 7.58 14.24
N LYS A 754 19.52 7.72 14.38
CA LYS A 754 18.86 8.01 15.66
C LYS A 754 18.24 6.80 16.35
N ARG A 755 18.04 5.70 15.61
CA ARG A 755 17.28 4.53 16.10
C ARG A 755 18.06 3.23 16.07
N TYR A 756 19.27 3.21 15.53
CA TYR A 756 20.10 2.02 15.48
C TYR A 756 20.56 1.54 16.86
N ASN A 757 20.80 0.25 16.98
CA ASN A 757 21.43 -0.40 18.13
C ASN A 757 22.10 -1.71 17.65
N SER A 758 22.66 -2.49 18.58
CA SER A 758 23.34 -3.76 18.25
C SER A 758 22.39 -4.86 17.72
N ASN A 759 21.07 -4.69 17.90
CA ASN A 759 20.05 -5.60 17.39
C ASN A 759 19.37 -5.06 16.11
N THR A 760 20.06 -4.15 15.42
CA THR A 760 19.60 -3.54 14.18
C THR A 760 20.40 -4.07 13.00
N ILE A 761 19.70 -4.29 11.86
CA ILE A 761 20.35 -4.48 10.56
C ILE A 761 20.04 -3.32 9.63
N VAL A 762 21.08 -2.80 8.95
CA VAL A 762 20.99 -1.69 8.00
C VAL A 762 21.43 -2.18 6.61
N LEU A 763 20.56 -2.03 5.62
CA LEU A 763 20.82 -2.35 4.22
C LEU A 763 20.80 -1.04 3.40
N ALA A 764 21.98 -0.52 3.08
CA ALA A 764 22.13 0.79 2.47
C ALA A 764 22.75 0.71 1.07
N ASP A 765 22.08 1.18 0.04
CA ASP A 765 22.53 1.16 -1.35
C ASP A 765 22.84 2.56 -1.84
N GLU A 766 24.05 2.79 -2.31
CA GLU A 766 24.53 4.02 -2.94
C GLU A 766 24.17 5.30 -2.15
N VAL A 767 24.42 5.30 -0.83
CA VAL A 767 24.13 6.45 0.04
C VAL A 767 24.92 7.68 -0.42
N CYS A 768 24.27 8.85 -0.43
CA CYS A 768 24.80 10.12 -0.86
C CYS A 768 25.13 10.22 -2.37
N ARG A 769 24.40 9.50 -3.22
CA ARG A 769 24.57 9.59 -4.68
C ARG A 769 24.26 10.98 -5.23
N GLY A 770 23.37 11.74 -4.61
CA GLY A 770 22.92 13.06 -5.05
C GLY A 770 23.81 14.25 -4.68
N THR A 771 25.03 14.02 -4.13
CA THR A 771 25.92 15.11 -3.72
C THR A 771 27.34 14.94 -4.28
N GLU A 772 28.19 15.93 -4.01
CA GLU A 772 29.60 15.92 -4.41
C GLU A 772 30.39 14.80 -3.74
N GLU A 773 31.32 14.18 -4.44
CA GLU A 773 32.09 13.03 -3.98
C GLU A 773 32.78 13.25 -2.61
N LYS A 774 33.28 14.46 -2.35
CA LYS A 774 33.97 14.77 -1.10
C LYS A 774 33.04 14.76 0.10
N SER A 775 31.87 15.39 -0.01
CA SER A 775 30.82 15.38 1.01
C SER A 775 30.24 13.98 1.20
N ALA A 776 30.01 13.24 0.13
CA ALA A 776 29.55 11.86 0.18
C ALA A 776 30.52 10.96 0.97
N ASN A 777 31.82 11.03 0.68
CA ASN A 777 32.83 10.26 1.42
C ASN A 777 32.81 10.56 2.93
N ILE A 778 32.68 11.84 3.32
CA ILE A 778 32.64 12.24 4.74
C ILE A 778 31.40 11.74 5.44
N ILE A 779 30.20 11.90 4.83
CA ILE A 779 28.92 11.48 5.42
C ILE A 779 28.86 9.95 5.56
N VAL A 780 29.27 9.23 4.53
CA VAL A 780 29.29 7.77 4.56
C VAL A 780 30.32 7.25 5.55
N ALA A 781 31.51 7.86 5.65
CA ALA A 781 32.51 7.48 6.65
C ALA A 781 31.96 7.67 8.08
N TYR A 782 31.29 8.79 8.36
CA TYR A 782 30.62 9.03 9.64
C TYR A 782 29.58 7.96 9.96
N MET A 783 28.74 7.60 8.98
CA MET A 783 27.73 6.53 9.14
C MET A 783 28.41 5.19 9.49
N LEU A 784 29.43 4.80 8.74
CA LEU A 784 30.14 3.54 8.93
C LEU A 784 30.81 3.44 10.31
N GLU A 785 31.52 4.50 10.72
CA GLU A 785 32.16 4.58 12.03
C GLU A 785 31.12 4.47 13.16
N THR A 786 30.02 5.23 13.02
CA THR A 786 28.94 5.27 14.02
C THR A 786 28.25 3.91 14.18
N LEU A 787 27.92 3.22 13.08
CA LEU A 787 27.30 1.89 13.10
C LEU A 787 28.28 0.84 13.65
N SER A 788 29.54 0.92 13.27
CA SER A 788 30.60 0.01 13.71
C SER A 788 30.87 0.09 15.21
N LEU A 789 30.94 1.29 15.79
CA LEU A 789 31.16 1.50 17.23
C LEU A 789 30.07 0.85 18.10
N ASN A 790 28.83 0.76 17.60
CA ASN A 790 27.71 0.15 18.31
C ASN A 790 27.45 -1.30 17.89
N LYS A 791 28.37 -1.95 17.17
CA LYS A 791 28.24 -3.32 16.69
C LYS A 791 26.93 -3.59 15.92
N THR A 792 26.41 -2.57 15.25
CA THR A 792 25.22 -2.68 14.41
C THR A 792 25.56 -3.48 13.17
N THR A 793 24.71 -4.43 12.78
CA THR A 793 24.90 -5.20 11.54
C THR A 793 24.56 -4.33 10.34
N PHE A 794 25.45 -4.20 9.34
CA PHE A 794 25.14 -3.43 8.14
C PHE A 794 25.83 -3.94 6.87
N ILE A 795 25.19 -3.70 5.74
CA ILE A 795 25.78 -3.85 4.41
C ILE A 795 25.53 -2.56 3.65
N THR A 796 26.59 -1.94 3.19
CA THR A 796 26.52 -0.69 2.43
C THR A 796 27.15 -0.90 1.05
N ALA A 797 26.32 -0.84 0.01
CA ALA A 797 26.84 -0.82 -1.35
C ALA A 797 27.25 0.59 -1.73
N THR A 798 28.40 0.74 -2.35
CA THR A 798 28.97 2.04 -2.70
C THR A 798 29.89 1.96 -3.92
N HIS A 799 30.01 3.11 -4.61
CA HIS A 799 31.02 3.36 -5.64
C HIS A 799 32.17 4.28 -5.16
N LEU A 800 32.17 4.65 -3.88
CA LEU A 800 33.14 5.56 -3.30
C LEU A 800 34.44 4.83 -2.95
N HIS A 801 35.32 4.59 -3.91
CA HIS A 801 36.57 3.85 -3.73
C HIS A 801 37.55 4.54 -2.77
N LYS A 802 37.48 5.87 -2.62
CA LYS A 802 38.33 6.62 -1.70
C LYS A 802 38.00 6.42 -0.20
N LEU A 803 36.81 5.88 0.12
CA LEU A 803 36.44 5.62 1.52
C LEU A 803 37.43 4.73 2.24
N THR A 804 37.89 3.65 1.63
CA THR A 804 38.87 2.73 2.25
C THR A 804 40.28 3.31 2.37
N CYS A 805 40.55 4.41 1.70
CA CYS A 805 41.82 5.13 1.83
C CYS A 805 41.86 6.04 3.08
N LEU A 806 40.67 6.37 3.65
CA LEU A 806 40.58 7.22 4.83
C LEU A 806 41.15 6.49 6.05
N PRO A 807 42.08 7.12 6.84
CA PRO A 807 42.64 6.50 8.05
C PRO A 807 41.56 6.05 9.04
N THR A 808 40.47 6.81 9.17
CA THR A 808 39.31 6.48 10.02
C THR A 808 38.74 5.12 9.67
N ILE A 809 38.51 4.85 8.40
CA ILE A 809 37.89 3.58 7.92
C ILE A 809 38.92 2.44 7.95
N LYS A 810 40.19 2.70 7.64
CA LYS A 810 41.28 1.70 7.69
C LYS A 810 41.50 1.12 9.09
N ASN A 811 41.29 1.96 10.12
CA ASN A 811 41.52 1.56 11.53
C ASN A 811 40.32 0.76 12.10
N ILE A 812 39.20 0.67 11.40
CA ILE A 812 38.04 -0.11 11.82
C ILE A 812 38.24 -1.57 11.41
N THR A 813 38.38 -2.45 12.37
CA THR A 813 38.68 -3.89 12.16
C THR A 813 37.45 -4.71 11.85
N ASN A 814 36.28 -4.28 12.31
CA ASN A 814 35.02 -5.00 12.18
C ASN A 814 34.21 -4.66 10.92
N ILE A 815 34.82 -3.99 9.93
CA ILE A 815 34.28 -3.74 8.60
C ILE A 815 35.21 -4.39 7.56
N LYS A 816 34.64 -5.11 6.60
CA LYS A 816 35.37 -5.65 5.45
C LYS A 816 34.82 -5.11 4.13
N SER A 817 35.72 -4.84 3.21
CA SER A 817 35.36 -4.55 1.81
C SER A 817 35.22 -5.85 1.03
N LYS A 818 34.11 -5.98 0.33
CA LYS A 818 33.84 -7.09 -0.60
C LYS A 818 33.31 -6.56 -1.92
N HIS A 819 33.49 -7.32 -2.98
CA HIS A 819 32.95 -6.97 -4.30
C HIS A 819 32.32 -8.17 -4.97
N LEU A 820 31.37 -7.91 -5.87
CA LEU A 820 30.81 -8.91 -6.76
C LEU A 820 31.65 -8.97 -8.04
N LYS A 821 32.25 -10.14 -8.30
CA LYS A 821 33.14 -10.36 -9.43
C LYS A 821 32.42 -10.15 -10.76
N VAL A 822 33.11 -9.47 -11.65
CA VAL A 822 32.77 -9.35 -13.05
C VAL A 822 34.06 -9.55 -13.81
N THR A 823 34.10 -10.52 -14.74
CA THR A 823 35.27 -10.84 -15.56
C THR A 823 35.01 -10.39 -16.98
N TYR A 824 36.06 -9.87 -17.63
CA TYR A 824 36.04 -9.55 -19.04
C TYR A 824 36.68 -10.68 -19.87
N ASP A 825 35.86 -11.36 -20.64
CA ASP A 825 36.31 -12.39 -21.55
C ASP A 825 36.92 -11.73 -22.81
N THR A 826 38.22 -11.67 -22.85
CA THR A 826 38.97 -11.08 -23.98
C THR A 826 38.86 -11.88 -25.27
N ALA A 827 38.53 -13.18 -25.20
CA ALA A 827 38.41 -14.05 -26.37
C ALA A 827 37.09 -13.81 -27.13
N ASN A 828 36.02 -13.61 -26.39
CA ASN A 828 34.68 -13.40 -26.95
C ASN A 828 34.21 -11.93 -26.88
N ASP A 829 35.09 -11.01 -26.43
CA ASP A 829 34.80 -9.58 -26.23
C ASP A 829 33.49 -9.38 -25.44
N ASN A 830 33.36 -10.08 -24.31
CA ASN A 830 32.12 -10.12 -23.54
C ASN A 830 32.36 -9.89 -22.02
N LEU A 831 31.42 -9.19 -21.34
CA LEU A 831 31.41 -9.05 -19.90
C LEU A 831 30.63 -10.22 -19.28
N ILE A 832 31.32 -10.99 -18.46
CA ILE A 832 30.70 -12.08 -17.69
C ILE A 832 30.47 -11.60 -16.27
N TYR A 833 29.19 -11.57 -15.85
CA TYR A 833 28.80 -11.28 -14.48
C TYR A 833 28.85 -12.56 -13.65
N ASP A 834 30.02 -12.88 -13.09
CA ASP A 834 30.21 -14.07 -12.26
C ASP A 834 29.35 -14.00 -10.99
N ARG A 835 29.11 -12.77 -10.52
CA ARG A 835 28.32 -12.47 -9.31
C ARG A 835 28.82 -13.18 -8.06
N GLU A 836 30.05 -13.62 -8.05
CA GLU A 836 30.72 -14.26 -6.93
C GLU A 836 31.23 -13.20 -5.95
N LEU A 837 30.98 -13.40 -4.65
CA LEU A 837 31.42 -12.45 -3.62
C LEU A 837 32.90 -12.69 -3.27
N ALA A 838 33.72 -11.69 -3.49
CA ALA A 838 35.16 -11.75 -3.21
C ALA A 838 35.62 -10.62 -2.28
N ASP A 839 36.75 -10.81 -1.62
CA ASP A 839 37.33 -9.81 -0.72
C ASP A 839 37.95 -8.65 -1.50
N GLY A 840 37.92 -7.44 -0.90
CA GLY A 840 38.46 -6.23 -1.49
C GLY A 840 37.46 -5.40 -2.29
N GLN A 841 37.95 -4.35 -2.94
CA GLN A 841 37.12 -3.40 -3.69
C GLN A 841 36.85 -3.82 -5.15
N GLY A 842 37.61 -4.80 -5.67
CA GLY A 842 37.61 -5.10 -7.11
C GLY A 842 38.35 -4.02 -7.91
N GLU A 843 38.27 -4.11 -9.24
CA GLU A 843 38.93 -3.15 -10.14
C GLU A 843 38.19 -1.80 -10.16
N THR A 844 38.97 -0.69 -10.15
CA THR A 844 38.41 0.67 -10.07
C THR A 844 37.87 1.21 -11.40
N PHE A 845 38.13 0.57 -12.52
CA PHE A 845 37.84 1.08 -13.86
C PHE A 845 36.77 0.29 -14.64
N TYR A 846 35.94 -0.48 -13.93
CA TYR A 846 34.86 -1.27 -14.57
C TYR A 846 33.93 -0.43 -15.46
N GLY A 847 33.63 0.81 -15.10
CA GLY A 847 32.77 1.69 -15.90
C GLY A 847 33.35 1.97 -17.30
N LEU A 848 34.65 2.20 -17.39
CA LEU A 848 35.34 2.36 -18.68
C LEU A 848 35.37 1.08 -19.49
N THR A 849 35.53 -0.09 -18.85
CA THR A 849 35.49 -1.39 -19.50
C THR A 849 34.10 -1.67 -20.08
N VAL A 850 33.05 -1.39 -19.33
CA VAL A 850 31.65 -1.49 -19.82
C VAL A 850 31.39 -0.53 -20.98
N ALA A 851 31.87 0.73 -20.88
CA ALA A 851 31.70 1.71 -21.95
C ALA A 851 32.45 1.30 -23.24
N LYS A 852 33.65 0.76 -23.12
CA LYS A 852 34.42 0.19 -24.24
C LYS A 852 33.68 -0.96 -24.93
N TYR A 853 33.10 -1.85 -24.13
CA TYR A 853 32.31 -2.99 -24.64
C TYR A 853 31.05 -2.53 -25.39
N LEU A 854 30.31 -1.55 -24.83
CA LEU A 854 29.06 -1.08 -25.44
C LEU A 854 29.30 -0.21 -26.69
N MET A 855 30.29 0.68 -26.64
CA MET A 855 30.53 1.64 -27.73
C MET A 855 31.26 1.02 -28.92
N LYS A 856 32.12 -0.03 -28.70
CA LYS A 856 32.86 -0.76 -29.74
C LYS A 856 33.58 0.13 -30.78
N ASP A 857 33.97 1.37 -30.37
CA ASP A 857 34.59 2.37 -31.24
C ASP A 857 36.09 2.47 -30.94
N SER A 858 36.93 2.28 -31.96
CA SER A 858 38.40 2.40 -31.85
C SER A 858 38.81 3.82 -31.41
N LYS A 859 38.13 4.87 -31.89
CA LYS A 859 38.39 6.25 -31.52
C LYS A 859 38.11 6.49 -30.03
N PHE A 860 37.05 5.87 -29.52
CA PHE A 860 36.73 5.95 -28.08
C PHE A 860 37.86 5.33 -27.24
N ASN A 861 38.41 4.20 -27.66
CA ASN A 861 39.49 3.55 -26.92
C ASN A 861 40.76 4.41 -26.89
N ASP A 862 41.15 5.03 -28.01
CA ASP A 862 42.34 5.85 -28.09
C ASP A 862 42.21 7.16 -27.30
N ILE A 863 41.04 7.79 -27.42
CA ILE A 863 40.77 9.04 -26.68
C ILE A 863 40.66 8.77 -25.19
N THR A 864 39.97 7.70 -24.76
CA THR A 864 39.83 7.36 -23.32
C THR A 864 41.16 6.96 -22.70
N LEU A 865 42.03 6.25 -23.39
CA LEU A 865 43.38 5.97 -22.89
C LEU A 865 44.24 7.23 -22.71
N ARG A 866 44.15 8.17 -23.62
CA ARG A 866 44.82 9.48 -23.48
C ARG A 866 44.30 10.26 -22.29
N ILE A 867 42.96 10.37 -22.17
CA ILE A 867 42.31 11.09 -21.06
C ILE A 867 42.60 10.38 -19.70
N LEU A 868 42.62 9.05 -19.67
CA LEU A 868 42.96 8.29 -18.47
C LEU A 868 44.39 8.57 -18.01
N ASN A 869 45.33 8.66 -18.94
CA ASN A 869 46.73 9.02 -18.64
C ASN A 869 46.85 10.47 -18.16
N GLU A 870 46.09 11.39 -18.74
CA GLU A 870 45.97 12.75 -18.28
C GLU A 870 45.37 12.84 -16.89
N TYR A 871 44.27 12.10 -16.62
CA TYR A 871 43.60 12.04 -15.33
C TYR A 871 44.52 11.50 -14.22
N ASN A 872 45.24 10.42 -14.49
CA ASN A 872 46.19 9.83 -13.57
C ASN A 872 47.37 10.78 -13.29
N SER A 873 47.86 11.50 -14.29
CA SER A 873 48.93 12.50 -14.09
C SER A 873 48.44 13.77 -13.35
N TYR A 874 47.13 14.07 -13.39
CA TYR A 874 46.57 15.25 -12.74
C TYR A 874 46.25 15.01 -11.24
N ASN A 875 46.06 13.79 -10.84
CA ASN A 875 45.61 13.45 -9.46
C ASN A 875 46.71 13.06 -8.49
N GLU A 876 47.98 12.88 -8.94
CA GLU A 876 49.10 12.67 -8.03
C GLU A 876 49.84 14.00 -7.81
N PRO A 877 49.81 14.60 -6.61
CA PRO A 877 50.67 15.72 -6.29
C PRO A 877 52.14 15.26 -6.39
N LYS A 878 52.87 15.83 -7.31
CA LYS A 878 54.29 15.53 -7.50
C LYS A 878 55.03 15.79 -6.21
N GLN A 879 55.78 14.82 -5.74
CA GLN A 879 56.68 14.99 -4.59
C GLN A 879 57.94 15.78 -5.02
N SER A 880 58.50 16.54 -4.09
CA SER A 880 59.75 17.23 -4.29
C SER A 880 60.89 16.21 -4.50
N LYS A 881 61.78 16.47 -5.46
CA LYS A 881 62.98 15.64 -5.70
C LYS A 881 63.98 15.69 -4.53
N TYR A 882 63.90 16.66 -3.66
CA TYR A 882 64.81 16.90 -2.57
C TYR A 882 64.32 16.39 -1.22
N ASN A 883 62.99 16.36 -1.02
CA ASN A 883 62.41 15.86 0.21
C ASN A 883 61.04 15.23 -0.08
N SER A 884 60.86 13.95 0.15
CA SER A 884 59.67 13.18 -0.14
C SER A 884 58.47 13.55 0.73
N SER A 885 58.68 14.21 1.84
CA SER A 885 57.56 14.74 2.67
C SER A 885 56.99 16.06 2.12
N ASN A 886 57.61 16.67 1.12
CA ASN A 886 57.14 17.94 0.53
C ASN A 886 56.48 17.71 -0.82
N TYR A 887 55.17 17.95 -0.88
CA TYR A 887 54.35 17.82 -2.08
C TYR A 887 54.24 19.13 -2.83
N LEU A 888 54.40 19.13 -4.15
CA LEU A 888 54.26 20.30 -5.02
C LEU A 888 52.75 20.53 -5.27
N ILE A 889 52.07 21.30 -4.40
CA ILE A 889 50.62 21.53 -4.44
C ILE A 889 50.29 22.84 -5.18
N ASP A 890 50.94 23.94 -4.77
CA ASP A 890 50.76 25.27 -5.32
C ASP A 890 52.02 26.13 -5.17
N CYS A 891 52.23 27.10 -6.03
CA CYS A 891 53.27 28.11 -5.87
C CYS A 891 52.96 28.95 -4.64
N LYS A 892 53.92 29.05 -3.72
CA LYS A 892 53.70 29.77 -2.46
C LYS A 892 53.62 31.30 -2.63
N ILE A 893 54.09 31.83 -3.79
CA ILE A 893 54.04 33.26 -4.14
C ILE A 893 52.75 33.60 -4.91
N CYS A 894 52.50 32.99 -6.09
CA CYS A 894 51.41 33.37 -6.95
C CYS A 894 50.22 32.41 -6.97
N LYS A 895 50.22 31.34 -6.13
CA LYS A 895 49.18 30.32 -6.00
C LYS A 895 48.91 29.49 -7.28
N SER A 896 49.71 29.65 -8.33
CA SER A 896 49.62 28.81 -9.54
C SER A 896 49.87 27.32 -9.21
N LYS A 897 49.12 26.44 -9.87
CA LYS A 897 49.28 24.99 -9.74
C LYS A 897 50.08 24.36 -10.89
N ASN A 898 50.52 25.17 -11.87
CA ASN A 898 51.17 24.66 -13.06
C ASN A 898 52.70 24.86 -13.01
N ASN A 899 53.44 23.89 -13.55
CA ASN A 899 54.92 23.92 -13.65
C ASN A 899 55.61 24.25 -12.34
N LEU A 900 55.28 23.48 -11.31
CA LEU A 900 55.79 23.62 -9.97
C LEU A 900 57.15 22.97 -9.83
N GLU A 901 58.11 23.70 -9.22
CA GLU A 901 59.47 23.28 -8.92
C GLU A 901 59.79 23.61 -7.45
N THR A 902 60.71 22.81 -6.86
CA THR A 902 61.20 23.09 -5.51
C THR A 902 62.40 23.97 -5.57
N HIS A 903 62.36 25.12 -4.89
CA HIS A 903 63.49 26.05 -4.74
C HIS A 903 64.09 25.98 -3.33
N HIS A 904 65.41 26.05 -3.23
CA HIS A 904 66.11 26.17 -1.94
C HIS A 904 66.19 27.62 -1.55
N ILE A 905 65.69 27.96 -0.34
CA ILE A 905 65.75 29.36 0.18
C ILE A 905 67.21 29.82 0.36
N GLU A 906 68.01 29.01 1.00
CA GLU A 906 69.45 29.19 1.02
C GLU A 906 70.08 28.39 -0.12
N PHE A 907 70.97 28.97 -0.90
CA PHE A 907 71.52 28.39 -2.11
C PHE A 907 72.32 27.12 -1.85
N GLN A 908 72.09 26.08 -2.68
CA GLN A 908 72.73 24.76 -2.56
C GLN A 908 74.33 24.87 -2.45
N LYS A 909 74.91 25.84 -3.10
CA LYS A 909 76.36 26.12 -3.04
C LYS A 909 76.90 26.48 -1.66
N ASP A 910 76.01 26.94 -0.78
CA ASP A 910 76.38 27.40 0.55
C ASP A 910 76.41 26.27 1.61
N PHE A 911 76.17 25.03 1.17
CA PHE A 911 76.18 23.80 1.96
C PHE A 911 77.48 22.99 1.73
N ASN A 912 77.90 22.25 2.73
CA ASN A 912 79.06 21.32 2.66
C ASN A 912 78.57 19.93 2.11
N LEU A 913 79.53 18.97 2.02
CA LEU A 913 79.22 17.62 1.52
C LEU A 913 78.30 16.85 2.44
N ASP A 914 78.23 17.20 3.72
CA ASP A 914 77.29 16.58 4.69
C ASP A 914 75.91 17.25 4.72
N SER A 915 75.58 18.07 3.72
CA SER A 915 74.29 18.80 3.60
C SER A 915 74.01 19.81 4.71
N ILE A 916 75.05 20.30 5.46
CA ILE A 916 74.92 21.29 6.52
C ILE A 916 75.44 22.64 5.95
N HIS A 917 74.75 23.75 6.29
CA HIS A 917 75.09 25.08 5.82
C HIS A 917 76.41 25.56 6.43
N LYS A 918 77.33 26.10 5.63
CA LYS A 918 78.69 26.48 6.03
C LYS A 918 78.77 27.43 7.20
N ASN A 919 77.88 28.40 7.28
CA ASN A 919 77.82 29.42 8.34
C ASN A 919 76.71 29.25 9.37
N LYS A 920 75.73 28.31 9.11
CA LYS A 920 74.58 28.03 9.97
C LYS A 920 74.54 26.51 10.25
N LEU A 921 75.38 26.04 11.17
CA LEU A 921 75.61 24.60 11.40
C LEU A 921 74.38 23.78 11.76
N HIS A 922 73.26 24.41 12.16
CA HIS A 922 71.97 23.78 12.44
C HIS A 922 71.08 23.72 11.22
N TYR A 923 71.45 24.27 10.08
CA TYR A 923 70.64 24.43 8.90
C TYR A 923 70.96 23.32 7.88
N GLN A 924 69.97 22.44 7.59
CA GLN A 924 70.11 21.33 6.67
C GLN A 924 69.57 21.69 5.26
N LYS A 925 70.27 21.23 4.24
CA LYS A 925 70.05 21.54 2.82
C LYS A 925 68.65 21.24 2.40
N ASP A 926 68.20 20.01 2.61
CA ASP A 926 66.91 19.46 2.05
C ASP A 926 65.80 19.40 3.10
N ALA A 927 65.95 20.13 4.21
CA ALA A 927 64.91 20.25 5.22
C ALA A 927 63.73 21.13 4.76
N ASN A 928 62.54 20.86 5.23
CA ASN A 928 61.32 21.58 4.83
C ASN A 928 61.39 23.08 5.03
N TYR A 929 62.07 23.56 6.01
CA TYR A 929 62.27 25.00 6.29
C TYR A 929 63.19 25.68 5.28
N ASN A 930 64.02 24.95 4.52
CA ASN A 930 64.84 25.45 3.43
C ASN A 930 64.29 25.26 2.03
N LEU A 931 63.12 24.61 1.92
CA LEU A 931 62.46 24.29 0.65
C LEU A 931 61.18 25.09 0.49
N VAL A 932 60.93 25.59 -0.73
CA VAL A 932 59.68 26.26 -1.08
C VAL A 932 59.25 25.82 -2.47
N THR A 933 57.93 25.59 -2.65
CA THR A 933 57.34 25.28 -3.95
C THR A 933 57.02 26.56 -4.71
N LEU A 934 57.64 26.74 -5.88
CA LEU A 934 57.42 27.86 -6.78
C LEU A 934 56.98 27.36 -8.16
N CYS A 935 56.20 28.13 -8.89
CA CYS A 935 56.06 27.92 -10.33
C CYS A 935 57.28 28.45 -11.06
N ARG A 936 57.54 27.96 -12.27
CA ARG A 936 58.71 28.30 -13.06
C ARG A 936 58.90 29.81 -13.23
N SER A 937 57.85 30.56 -13.43
CA SER A 937 57.89 32.03 -13.54
C SER A 937 58.38 32.69 -12.25
N CYS A 938 57.80 32.32 -11.10
CA CYS A 938 58.24 32.87 -9.81
C CYS A 938 59.68 32.42 -9.43
N HIS A 939 60.02 31.18 -9.80
CA HIS A 939 61.41 30.67 -9.64
C HIS A 939 62.41 31.49 -10.43
N ASP A 940 62.13 31.75 -11.72
CA ASP A 940 62.95 32.62 -12.58
C ASP A 940 63.10 34.08 -12.01
N ASP A 941 62.00 34.59 -11.42
CA ASP A 941 62.05 35.93 -10.76
C ASP A 941 62.86 35.96 -9.45
N VAL A 942 62.90 34.85 -8.71
CA VAL A 942 63.79 34.69 -7.55
C VAL A 942 65.23 34.60 -8.03
N ASP A 943 65.53 33.81 -9.05
CA ASP A 943 66.88 33.65 -9.61
C ASP A 943 67.41 34.97 -10.19
N ARG A 944 66.56 35.80 -10.72
CA ARG A 944 66.91 37.16 -11.26
C ARG A 944 66.95 38.25 -10.18
N ASN A 945 66.82 37.85 -8.90
CA ASN A 945 66.84 38.80 -7.77
C ASN A 945 65.66 39.83 -7.78
N LYS A 946 64.62 39.60 -8.51
CA LYS A 946 63.43 40.47 -8.46
C LYS A 946 62.55 40.14 -7.24
N ILE A 947 62.55 38.89 -6.81
CA ILE A 947 61.88 38.44 -5.60
C ILE A 947 62.97 37.89 -4.67
N LYS A 948 62.99 38.37 -3.45
CA LYS A 948 63.86 37.87 -2.39
C LYS A 948 63.04 37.11 -1.35
N ILE A 949 63.35 35.84 -1.17
CA ILE A 949 62.72 35.01 -0.15
C ILE A 949 63.57 35.13 1.11
N ASN A 950 62.91 35.45 2.24
CA ASN A 950 63.58 35.61 3.53
C ASN A 950 63.46 34.32 4.38
N GLY A 951 62.51 33.50 4.13
CA GLY A 951 62.25 32.25 4.88
C GLY A 951 60.75 32.00 5.19
N TRP A 952 60.48 31.10 6.13
CA TRP A 952 59.14 30.83 6.64
C TRP A 952 58.91 31.60 7.95
N THR A 953 57.74 32.22 8.09
CA THR A 953 57.33 32.98 9.27
C THR A 953 56.05 32.43 9.82
N GLU A 954 55.93 32.30 11.11
CA GLU A 954 54.73 31.91 11.82
C GLU A 954 53.80 33.12 11.96
N THR A 955 52.59 33.02 11.46
CA THR A 955 51.56 34.07 11.52
C THR A 955 50.30 33.52 12.21
N ILE A 956 49.33 34.38 12.50
CA ILE A 956 48.02 33.95 13.06
C ILE A 956 47.23 33.01 12.12
N ASN A 957 47.60 32.99 10.85
CA ASN A 957 47.01 32.11 9.81
C ASN A 957 47.85 30.83 9.57
N GLY A 958 48.89 30.60 10.35
CA GLY A 958 49.81 29.48 10.21
C GLY A 958 51.19 29.91 9.66
N ILE A 959 51.93 28.93 9.13
CA ILE A 959 53.27 29.17 8.57
C ILE A 959 53.14 29.74 7.15
N GLU A 960 53.61 30.94 6.93
CA GLU A 960 53.58 31.65 5.65
C GLU A 960 55.00 31.97 5.16
N LEU A 961 55.11 32.09 3.81
CA LEU A 961 56.40 32.43 3.21
C LEU A 961 56.62 33.94 3.29
N ASP A 962 57.74 34.35 3.93
CA ASP A 962 58.19 35.75 3.94
C ASP A 962 59.07 36.05 2.73
N TYR A 963 58.59 36.95 1.86
CA TYR A 963 59.32 37.40 0.68
C TYR A 963 59.05 38.83 0.34
N ASN A 964 60.07 39.50 -0.26
CA ASN A 964 60.01 40.88 -0.72
C ASN A 964 60.17 40.94 -2.24
N ILE A 965 59.22 41.64 -2.91
CA ILE A 965 59.31 41.93 -4.34
C ILE A 965 60.05 43.25 -4.48
N LYS A 966 61.21 43.28 -5.15
CA LYS A 966 61.92 44.52 -5.48
C LYS A 966 61.09 45.22 -6.55
N THR A 967 60.32 46.20 -6.18
CA THR A 967 59.74 47.17 -7.06
C THR A 967 60.83 47.92 -7.79
N GLN A 968 61.07 47.69 -9.11
CA GLN A 968 61.83 48.58 -9.94
C GLN A 968 61.21 49.97 -9.80
N SER A 969 62.02 51.00 -9.39
CA SER A 969 61.60 52.34 -9.39
C SER A 969 61.00 52.67 -10.74
N SER A 970 59.72 53.12 -10.70
CA SER A 970 58.95 53.51 -11.86
C SER A 970 59.76 54.43 -12.73
N LYS A 971 60.06 54.04 -13.96
CA LYS A 971 60.40 55.05 -15.02
C LYS A 971 59.24 56.00 -15.01
N THR A 972 59.50 57.27 -14.66
CA THR A 972 58.58 58.41 -14.76
C THR A 972 57.86 58.35 -16.09
N SER A 973 56.52 58.20 -16.02
CA SER A 973 55.72 58.12 -17.25
C SER A 973 56.01 59.45 -18.05
N LYS A 974 56.19 59.32 -19.31
CA LYS A 974 56.43 60.41 -20.24
C LYS A 974 55.27 61.43 -20.29
N TYR A 975 54.24 61.16 -19.60
CA TYR A 975 52.98 61.91 -19.60
C TYR A 975 52.47 62.13 -18.14
N SER A 976 51.85 63.30 -17.88
CA SER A 976 51.26 63.62 -16.57
C SER A 976 50.13 62.76 -16.21
N ASP A 977 49.93 62.49 -14.91
CA ASP A 977 48.84 61.60 -14.38
C ASP A 977 47.47 62.12 -14.80
N GLU A 978 47.25 63.43 -14.90
CA GLU A 978 46.01 64.04 -15.35
C GLU A 978 45.68 63.68 -16.80
N LEU A 979 46.70 63.63 -17.63
CA LEU A 979 46.56 63.23 -19.04
C LEU A 979 46.28 61.72 -19.18
N VAL A 980 46.97 60.90 -18.39
CA VAL A 980 46.80 59.45 -18.37
C VAL A 980 45.37 59.08 -17.88
N ASN A 981 44.90 59.74 -16.81
CA ASN A 981 43.55 59.49 -16.29
C ASN A 981 42.46 59.95 -17.26
N TYR A 982 42.67 61.09 -17.94
CA TYR A 982 41.70 61.51 -18.93
C TYR A 982 41.67 60.63 -20.17
N ILE A 983 42.80 60.05 -20.58
CA ILE A 983 42.85 59.06 -21.67
C ILE A 983 42.15 57.79 -21.29
N LYS A 984 42.25 57.34 -20.04
CA LYS A 984 41.48 56.15 -19.53
C LYS A 984 39.99 56.44 -19.53
N LEU A 985 39.56 57.59 -19.03
CA LEU A 985 38.12 57.99 -19.06
C LEU A 985 37.54 57.99 -20.48
N LEU A 986 38.32 58.45 -21.50
CA LEU A 986 37.89 58.39 -22.89
C LEU A 986 37.79 56.96 -23.46
N LYS A 987 38.50 55.97 -22.84
CA LYS A 987 38.37 54.58 -23.14
C LYS A 987 37.05 54.01 -22.57
N ASP A 988 36.75 54.31 -21.31
CA ASP A 988 35.57 53.89 -20.59
C ASP A 988 34.27 54.41 -21.24
N ASP A 989 34.38 55.63 -21.84
CA ASP A 989 33.29 56.23 -22.63
C ASP A 989 33.17 55.65 -24.06
N ASN A 990 33.89 54.61 -24.41
CA ASN A 990 33.90 53.94 -25.74
C ASN A 990 34.15 54.89 -26.95
N ILE A 991 35.00 55.91 -26.76
CA ILE A 991 35.29 56.88 -27.81
C ILE A 991 36.38 56.35 -28.76
N ASP A 992 36.16 56.46 -30.06
CA ASP A 992 37.16 56.07 -31.07
C ASP A 992 38.48 56.81 -30.89
N VAL A 993 39.59 56.13 -31.12
CA VAL A 993 40.98 56.63 -30.89
C VAL A 993 41.26 57.97 -31.62
N LYS A 994 40.69 58.16 -32.80
CA LYS A 994 40.87 59.43 -33.58
C LYS A 994 40.10 60.56 -32.88
N PHE A 995 38.90 60.32 -32.39
CA PHE A 995 38.11 61.32 -31.66
C PHE A 995 38.70 61.57 -30.25
N ALA A 996 39.23 60.56 -29.59
CA ALA A 996 39.92 60.69 -28.31
C ALA A 996 41.12 61.66 -28.47
N ARG A 997 41.87 61.53 -29.58
CA ARG A 997 42.99 62.44 -29.88
C ARG A 997 42.55 63.90 -30.05
N ILE A 998 41.40 64.15 -30.64
CA ILE A 998 40.84 65.49 -30.83
C ILE A 998 40.40 66.06 -29.48
N LYS A 999 39.64 65.29 -28.68
CA LYS A 999 39.18 65.72 -27.35
C LYS A 999 40.33 65.98 -26.37
N ILE A 1000 41.46 65.28 -26.46
CA ILE A 1000 42.64 65.47 -25.64
C ILE A 1000 43.32 66.81 -26.07
N LYS A 1001 43.37 67.11 -27.37
CA LYS A 1001 43.92 68.35 -27.91
C LYS A 1001 43.06 69.54 -27.47
N GLU A 1002 41.73 69.43 -27.51
CA GLU A 1002 40.80 70.51 -27.16
C GLU A 1002 40.77 70.76 -25.62
N LYS A 1003 40.78 69.74 -24.80
CA LYS A 1003 40.59 69.90 -23.33
C LYS A 1003 41.92 70.14 -22.59
N LEU A 1004 43.03 69.53 -23.04
CA LEU A 1004 44.31 69.59 -22.30
C LEU A 1004 45.42 70.29 -23.13
N ASN A 1005 45.11 70.76 -24.31
CA ASN A 1005 46.02 71.44 -25.27
C ASN A 1005 47.33 70.66 -25.53
N LYS A 1006 47.26 69.31 -25.49
CA LYS A 1006 48.41 68.40 -25.69
C LYS A 1006 48.27 67.59 -27.01
N LYS A 1007 49.34 67.48 -27.79
CA LYS A 1007 49.41 66.68 -29.00
C LYS A 1007 49.94 65.28 -28.64
N ILE A 1008 49.14 64.27 -28.82
CA ILE A 1008 49.49 62.86 -28.54
C ILE A 1008 49.27 62.06 -29.82
N SER A 1009 50.13 61.05 -30.05
CA SER A 1009 49.98 60.17 -31.25
C SER A 1009 48.89 59.11 -30.93
N THR A 1010 48.17 58.65 -31.95
CA THR A 1010 47.17 57.56 -31.85
C THR A 1010 47.79 56.29 -31.28
N LYS A 1011 49.06 56.01 -31.61
CA LYS A 1011 49.81 54.86 -31.06
C LYS A 1011 50.07 55.00 -29.56
N SER A 1012 50.32 56.25 -29.07
CA SER A 1012 50.52 56.48 -27.64
C SER A 1012 49.19 56.36 -26.86
N ILE A 1013 48.06 56.76 -27.41
CA ILE A 1013 46.73 56.58 -26.82
C ILE A 1013 46.37 55.09 -26.74
N LEU A 1014 46.60 54.33 -27.80
CA LEU A 1014 46.41 52.87 -27.84
C LEU A 1014 47.28 52.16 -26.77
N ASN A 1015 48.54 52.53 -26.62
CA ASN A 1015 49.42 51.97 -25.62
C ASN A 1015 49.00 52.30 -24.16
N LEU A 1016 48.29 53.41 -23.94
CA LEU A 1016 47.73 53.75 -22.61
C LEU A 1016 46.35 53.16 -22.38
N TRP A 1017 45.69 52.68 -23.44
CA TRP A 1017 44.46 51.94 -23.40
C TRP A 1017 44.68 50.41 -23.22
N ALA A 1018 45.83 49.91 -23.73
CA ALA A 1018 46.24 48.53 -23.46
C ALA A 1018 46.51 48.30 -21.99
#